data_1830ad3977843305ffe16e206c63d3d9
#
_entry.id   1830ad3977843305ffe16e206c63d3d9
#
_cell.length_a   1.000
_cell.length_b   1.000
_cell.length_c   1.000
_cell.angle_alpha   90.00
_cell.angle_beta   90.00
_cell.angle_gamma   90.00
#
_symmetry.space_group_name_H-M   'P 1'
#
loop_
_entity.id
_entity.type
_entity.pdbx_description
1 polymer ?
#
loop_
_entity_poly.entity_id
_entity_poly.type
_entity_poly.pdbx_seq_one_letter_code
_entity_poly.pdbx_strand_id
1 'polypeptide(L)'
;MALEDRIKIICSVETIRFYKNEFGIAVVSVDKVKEGKPKTDKFNQIIIKGTMPQLVEGNPYILVADYVEDPKWGGQYNIISIYSAITFGEDDIVGQKKFLSTLFTPLQIENMYAVLDNPFESLKNNKAEDLVQVKGCGLDTAARWIDRFNRNIYLAKIFSELEDFNLTNNMVQRLMEKYNSPDLVIEKVKNNPYVLCNEVKGIGWKTADKIALEGGMGEYSIERISAYMYKYLDDSGQNGCSWVTPDELMGAIIEMLGEEVPDANITEAIHAMEEDLWWNEDKTQIGLRKYFNVEDKIAKELIRIRDAKSEITYGDWEDTIKHVEHKNGWQFTEEQKLGVKEALENNVVVIHGEAGTGKSSSVSAFLEALKNYVYVQCALSGRASSRMAEITGEEGYTIHRLLKYPCQGEGGKNGFTYHDENPLDVDIVIVDEISMVDAYLFYYLIRAIPSGAKLICLGDMGQLESIGCGNIAFDMIHSPEIPTVYLSQVHRQAASSAIVTEARRIRQGIQIVEKNWVGTDIRGELRDLSLDCYSDKSNTFYKVMQKFSEAMNKENFNIMETQILVPVKNNGDACTYNINNTIQDLYNPSDENKPQIEVVSQGKVTILRQGDKVINTQNTYKTNPPIFNGNLGIIKDVFPEDKALIISFMGIGDVYVEGTQVNSIELGYAITVHKSQGSQFDHVIFGIDFGSYSLLTRELLYTGITRAKRMCDMVAQIGALRMAISKEGVSKKQTHLQQCLYDITHPKLVF
;
A
#
# COMPACT_ATOMS: atom_id res chain seq x y z
N MET A 1 -18.92 18.58 6.81
CA MET A 1 -18.84 20.05 6.69
C MET A 1 -20.18 20.52 6.20
N ALA A 2 -20.81 21.47 6.85
CA ALA A 2 -22.13 21.93 6.47
C ALA A 2 -22.09 22.66 5.12
N LEU A 3 -23.13 22.49 4.31
CA LEU A 3 -23.35 23.18 3.03
C LEU A 3 -23.35 24.72 3.13
N GLU A 4 -23.31 25.26 4.33
CA GLU A 4 -23.36 26.71 4.61
C GLU A 4 -22.06 27.48 4.30
N ASP A 5 -20.93 26.79 4.13
CA ASP A 5 -19.62 27.42 3.89
C ASP A 5 -19.15 27.35 2.43
N ARG A 6 -19.94 26.73 1.53
CA ARG A 6 -19.62 26.64 0.10
C ARG A 6 -20.14 27.87 -0.65
N ILE A 7 -19.30 28.36 -1.56
CA ILE A 7 -19.64 29.44 -2.45
C ILE A 7 -19.50 29.05 -3.93
N LYS A 8 -20.36 29.59 -4.78
CA LYS A 8 -20.20 29.60 -6.23
C LYS A 8 -20.34 31.04 -6.69
N ILE A 9 -19.26 31.57 -7.26
CA ILE A 9 -19.18 32.99 -7.63
C ILE A 9 -18.58 33.16 -9.02
N ILE A 10 -18.86 34.29 -9.66
CA ILE A 10 -18.01 34.83 -10.71
C ILE A 10 -17.06 35.81 -10.02
N CYS A 11 -15.79 35.69 -10.28
CA CYS A 11 -14.75 36.51 -9.66
C CYS A 11 -13.71 36.93 -10.70
N SER A 12 -13.08 38.08 -10.50
CA SER A 12 -11.95 38.56 -11.28
C SER A 12 -10.66 38.42 -10.48
N VAL A 13 -9.58 37.97 -11.11
CA VAL A 13 -8.27 37.76 -10.45
C VAL A 13 -7.57 39.10 -10.26
N GLU A 14 -7.31 39.46 -9.01
CA GLU A 14 -6.61 40.71 -8.68
C GLU A 14 -5.10 40.52 -8.65
N THR A 15 -4.64 39.48 -7.96
CA THR A 15 -3.21 39.18 -7.80
C THR A 15 -2.94 37.70 -7.56
N ILE A 16 -1.97 37.17 -8.28
CA ILE A 16 -1.45 35.82 -8.06
C ILE A 16 -0.28 35.89 -7.10
N ARG A 17 -0.46 35.43 -5.86
CA ARG A 17 0.59 35.45 -4.82
C ARG A 17 1.59 34.33 -4.97
N PHE A 18 1.14 33.16 -5.44
CA PHE A 18 1.96 31.98 -5.63
C PHE A 18 1.34 31.08 -6.71
N TYR A 19 2.20 30.48 -7.57
CA TYR A 19 1.77 29.43 -8.49
C TYR A 19 2.95 28.52 -8.83
N LYS A 20 2.84 27.22 -8.55
CA LYS A 20 3.83 26.20 -8.88
C LYS A 20 3.16 24.83 -8.98
N ASN A 21 3.44 24.06 -10.04
CA ASN A 21 2.93 22.69 -10.23
C ASN A 21 1.39 22.61 -10.03
N GLU A 22 0.68 23.54 -10.72
CA GLU A 22 -0.80 23.64 -10.69
C GLU A 22 -1.43 23.97 -9.32
N PHE A 23 -0.64 24.13 -8.28
CA PHE A 23 -1.12 24.69 -7.02
C PHE A 23 -0.85 26.18 -6.97
N GLY A 24 -1.88 26.95 -6.61
CA GLY A 24 -1.77 28.41 -6.52
C GLY A 24 -2.46 29.00 -5.33
N ILE A 25 -2.09 30.26 -5.03
CA ILE A 25 -2.72 31.16 -4.08
C ILE A 25 -2.96 32.48 -4.80
N ALA A 26 -4.20 32.94 -4.87
CA ALA A 26 -4.55 34.19 -5.52
C ALA A 26 -5.54 34.99 -4.67
N VAL A 27 -5.60 36.29 -4.93
CA VAL A 27 -6.64 37.20 -4.43
C VAL A 27 -7.60 37.48 -5.58
N VAL A 28 -8.87 37.28 -5.34
CA VAL A 28 -9.91 37.53 -6.34
C VAL A 28 -10.99 38.46 -5.78
N SER A 29 -11.52 39.36 -6.61
CA SER A 29 -12.69 40.17 -6.31
C SER A 29 -13.97 39.42 -6.69
N VAL A 30 -15.01 39.54 -5.88
CA VAL A 30 -16.31 38.89 -6.11
C VAL A 30 -17.15 39.77 -7.02
N ASP A 31 -17.34 39.39 -8.29
CA ASP A 31 -18.13 40.14 -9.27
C ASP A 31 -19.61 39.80 -9.15
N LYS A 32 -19.94 38.50 -8.98
CA LYS A 32 -21.33 38.04 -8.86
C LYS A 32 -21.40 36.77 -8.03
N VAL A 33 -22.30 36.75 -7.06
CA VAL A 33 -22.60 35.53 -6.28
C VAL A 33 -23.70 34.74 -7.02
N LYS A 34 -23.40 33.46 -7.33
CA LYS A 34 -24.37 32.51 -7.86
C LYS A 34 -25.01 31.72 -6.72
N GLU A 35 -24.17 31.22 -5.77
CA GLU A 35 -24.61 30.43 -4.62
C GLU A 35 -23.76 30.74 -3.39
N GLY A 36 -24.33 30.57 -2.19
CA GLY A 36 -23.64 30.77 -0.92
C GLY A 36 -23.52 32.24 -0.51
N LYS A 37 -22.79 32.50 0.56
CA LYS A 37 -22.50 33.86 1.07
C LYS A 37 -20.99 34.01 1.27
N PRO A 38 -20.26 34.60 0.33
CA PRO A 38 -18.83 34.79 0.45
C PRO A 38 -18.50 35.74 1.62
N LYS A 39 -17.52 35.32 2.46
CA LYS A 39 -16.93 36.15 3.51
C LYS A 39 -15.81 36.96 2.88
N THR A 40 -16.09 38.19 2.47
CA THR A 40 -15.16 39.08 1.79
C THR A 40 -14.52 40.07 2.75
N ASP A 41 -13.39 40.64 2.35
CA ASP A 41 -12.78 41.79 3.02
C ASP A 41 -13.53 43.12 2.65
N LYS A 42 -13.00 44.25 3.13
CA LYS A 42 -13.55 45.58 2.87
C LYS A 42 -13.50 46.01 1.39
N PHE A 43 -12.74 45.32 0.56
CA PHE A 43 -12.61 45.56 -0.88
C PHE A 43 -13.38 44.54 -1.72
N ASN A 44 -14.27 43.75 -1.10
CA ASN A 44 -15.02 42.68 -1.73
C ASN A 44 -14.12 41.58 -2.32
N GLN A 45 -12.95 41.31 -1.67
CA GLN A 45 -11.98 40.36 -2.10
C GLN A 45 -11.93 39.14 -1.19
N ILE A 46 -11.52 37.98 -1.74
CA ILE A 46 -11.28 36.74 -1.03
C ILE A 46 -9.92 36.15 -1.44
N ILE A 47 -9.33 35.38 -0.53
CA ILE A 47 -8.13 34.61 -0.84
C ILE A 47 -8.54 33.21 -1.21
N ILE A 48 -8.09 32.74 -2.37
CA ILE A 48 -8.33 31.39 -2.87
C ILE A 48 -7.02 30.60 -2.89
N LYS A 49 -7.07 29.31 -2.56
CA LYS A 49 -5.93 28.41 -2.64
C LYS A 49 -6.34 27.02 -3.10
N GLY A 50 -5.47 26.33 -3.83
CA GLY A 50 -5.72 24.96 -4.29
C GLY A 50 -5.20 24.69 -5.70
N THR A 51 -5.62 23.57 -6.25
CA THR A 51 -5.31 23.21 -7.64
C THR A 51 -6.09 24.09 -8.59
N MET A 52 -5.39 24.81 -9.45
CA MET A 52 -5.97 25.74 -10.43
C MET A 52 -5.13 25.78 -11.71
N PRO A 53 -5.72 26.09 -12.86
CA PRO A 53 -4.96 26.43 -14.06
C PRO A 53 -4.17 27.71 -13.81
N GLN A 54 -3.20 28.02 -14.68
CA GLN A 54 -2.51 29.30 -14.60
C GLN A 54 -3.49 30.44 -14.91
N LEU A 55 -3.93 31.13 -13.87
CA LEU A 55 -4.86 32.27 -13.99
C LEU A 55 -4.16 33.49 -14.59
N VAL A 56 -4.95 34.43 -15.10
CA VAL A 56 -4.48 35.75 -15.62
C VAL A 56 -5.18 36.86 -14.85
N GLU A 57 -4.40 37.77 -14.31
CA GLU A 57 -4.92 38.92 -13.55
C GLU A 57 -5.87 39.77 -14.41
N GLY A 58 -6.95 40.28 -13.79
CA GLY A 58 -7.99 41.05 -14.43
C GLY A 58 -9.03 40.23 -15.20
N ASN A 59 -8.92 38.92 -15.31
CA ASN A 59 -9.86 38.12 -16.07
C ASN A 59 -10.91 37.43 -15.18
N PRO A 60 -12.17 37.26 -15.72
CA PRO A 60 -13.25 36.64 -14.97
C PRO A 60 -13.23 35.13 -15.03
N TYR A 61 -13.48 34.52 -13.86
CA TYR A 61 -13.55 33.07 -13.68
C TYR A 61 -14.80 32.69 -12.89
N ILE A 62 -15.32 31.50 -13.13
CA ILE A 62 -16.29 30.84 -12.26
C ILE A 62 -15.51 30.06 -11.22
N LEU A 63 -15.76 30.31 -9.95
CA LEU A 63 -15.12 29.68 -8.82
C LEU A 63 -16.16 28.96 -7.95
N VAL A 64 -15.93 27.70 -7.66
CA VAL A 64 -16.56 26.93 -6.58
C VAL A 64 -15.51 26.64 -5.52
N ALA A 65 -15.79 27.03 -4.27
CA ALA A 65 -14.82 26.89 -3.21
C ALA A 65 -15.48 26.76 -1.82
N ASP A 66 -14.79 26.08 -0.91
CA ASP A 66 -15.20 25.91 0.50
C ASP A 66 -14.39 26.86 1.40
N TYR A 67 -15.07 27.53 2.34
CA TYR A 67 -14.42 28.39 3.34
C TYR A 67 -13.64 27.55 4.37
N VAL A 68 -12.44 28.00 4.68
CA VAL A 68 -11.57 27.42 5.71
C VAL A 68 -10.90 28.52 6.50
N GLU A 69 -10.95 28.42 7.84
CA GLU A 69 -10.20 29.31 8.73
C GLU A 69 -8.80 28.70 8.96
N ASP A 70 -7.78 29.41 8.49
CA ASP A 70 -6.39 29.00 8.66
C ASP A 70 -5.83 29.69 9.94
N PRO A 71 -5.28 28.94 10.93
CA PRO A 71 -4.80 29.53 12.20
C PRO A 71 -3.72 30.58 12.03
N LYS A 72 -2.95 30.53 10.94
CA LYS A 72 -1.83 31.44 10.66
C LYS A 72 -2.20 32.55 9.67
N TRP A 73 -3.08 32.25 8.70
CA TRP A 73 -3.35 33.11 7.56
C TRP A 73 -4.78 33.67 7.51
N GLY A 74 -5.63 33.29 8.50
CA GLY A 74 -7.04 33.72 8.55
C GLY A 74 -7.95 33.02 7.55
N GLY A 75 -9.10 33.65 7.27
CA GLY A 75 -10.12 33.08 6.38
C GLY A 75 -9.64 32.97 4.94
N GLN A 76 -9.75 31.79 4.37
CA GLN A 76 -9.37 31.46 2.99
C GLN A 76 -10.41 30.53 2.35
N TYR A 77 -10.39 30.42 1.03
CA TYR A 77 -11.26 29.54 0.28
C TYR A 77 -10.45 28.45 -0.44
N ASN A 78 -10.69 27.18 -0.10
CA ASN A 78 -10.11 26.06 -0.81
C ASN A 78 -10.87 25.82 -2.11
N ILE A 79 -10.16 25.89 -3.24
CA ILE A 79 -10.73 25.71 -4.57
C ILE A 79 -11.21 24.26 -4.75
N ILE A 80 -12.48 24.13 -5.16
CA ILE A 80 -13.05 22.89 -5.70
C ILE A 80 -12.86 22.89 -7.20
N SER A 81 -13.40 23.93 -7.88
CA SER A 81 -13.20 24.13 -9.30
C SER A 81 -13.04 25.63 -9.63
N ILE A 82 -12.21 25.91 -10.63
CA ILE A 82 -12.05 27.26 -11.20
C ILE A 82 -11.81 27.14 -12.70
N TYR A 83 -12.59 27.86 -13.49
CA TYR A 83 -12.53 27.87 -14.95
C TYR A 83 -13.00 29.18 -15.53
N SER A 84 -12.67 29.45 -16.80
CA SER A 84 -13.02 30.72 -17.44
C SER A 84 -14.55 30.96 -17.45
N ALA A 85 -14.98 32.14 -17.05
CA ALA A 85 -16.39 32.53 -17.07
C ALA A 85 -16.88 32.96 -18.47
N ILE A 86 -16.00 32.94 -19.47
CA ILE A 86 -16.29 33.38 -20.82
C ILE A 86 -16.85 32.22 -21.63
N THR A 87 -18.10 32.34 -22.07
CA THR A 87 -18.77 31.43 -23.02
C THR A 87 -18.78 32.05 -24.39
N PHE A 88 -18.60 31.28 -25.45
CA PHE A 88 -18.63 31.73 -26.84
C PHE A 88 -19.15 30.61 -27.76
N GLY A 89 -19.79 30.99 -28.85
CA GLY A 89 -20.17 30.09 -29.95
C GLY A 89 -19.03 29.88 -30.93
N GLU A 90 -19.15 28.88 -31.81
CA GLU A 90 -18.11 28.58 -32.83
C GLU A 90 -17.85 29.77 -33.77
N ASP A 91 -18.84 30.59 -34.09
CA ASP A 91 -18.73 31.76 -34.94
C ASP A 91 -18.55 33.09 -34.17
N ASP A 92 -18.42 33.04 -32.86
CA ASP A 92 -18.30 34.24 -32.02
C ASP A 92 -16.84 34.68 -31.86
N ILE A 93 -16.32 35.40 -32.84
CA ILE A 93 -14.95 35.93 -32.86
C ILE A 93 -14.66 36.82 -31.64
N VAL A 94 -15.67 37.59 -31.16
CA VAL A 94 -15.50 38.49 -30.01
C VAL A 94 -15.36 37.66 -28.72
N GLY A 95 -16.18 36.64 -28.55
CA GLY A 95 -16.08 35.69 -27.43
C GLY A 95 -14.78 34.90 -27.46
N GLN A 96 -14.38 34.43 -28.64
CA GLN A 96 -13.08 33.71 -28.82
C GLN A 96 -11.89 34.61 -28.43
N LYS A 97 -11.89 35.88 -28.84
CA LYS A 97 -10.84 36.83 -28.46
C LYS A 97 -10.83 37.11 -26.95
N LYS A 98 -11.99 37.24 -26.35
CA LYS A 98 -12.12 37.35 -24.88
C LYS A 98 -11.60 36.11 -24.18
N PHE A 99 -11.93 34.93 -24.68
CA PHE A 99 -11.40 33.68 -24.11
C PHE A 99 -9.88 33.63 -24.20
N LEU A 100 -9.29 33.95 -25.34
CA LEU A 100 -7.81 34.01 -25.47
C LEU A 100 -7.21 35.01 -24.47
N SER A 101 -7.88 36.12 -24.16
CA SER A 101 -7.39 37.06 -23.15
C SER A 101 -7.38 36.50 -21.72
N THR A 102 -8.11 35.43 -21.44
CA THR A 102 -7.97 34.68 -20.16
C THR A 102 -6.76 33.77 -20.10
N LEU A 103 -6.10 33.53 -21.21
CA LEU A 103 -5.00 32.59 -21.31
C LEU A 103 -3.66 33.26 -21.60
N PHE A 104 -3.68 34.39 -22.30
CA PHE A 104 -2.50 35.06 -22.81
C PHE A 104 -2.45 36.53 -22.41
N THR A 105 -1.24 37.06 -22.26
CA THR A 105 -1.09 38.50 -21.95
C THR A 105 -1.53 39.38 -23.12
N PRO A 106 -1.93 40.65 -22.87
CA PRO A 106 -2.34 41.58 -23.95
C PRO A 106 -1.32 41.65 -25.09
N LEU A 107 -0.02 41.71 -24.77
CA LEU A 107 1.05 41.74 -25.76
C LEU A 107 1.14 40.47 -26.62
N GLN A 108 0.94 39.28 -26.00
CA GLN A 108 0.90 38.02 -26.74
C GLN A 108 -0.29 37.99 -27.70
N ILE A 109 -1.43 38.41 -27.25
CA ILE A 109 -2.65 38.48 -28.10
C ILE A 109 -2.46 39.47 -29.28
N GLU A 110 -1.93 40.63 -28.99
CA GLU A 110 -1.62 41.63 -30.05
C GLU A 110 -0.68 41.06 -31.08
N ASN A 111 0.41 40.40 -30.64
CA ASN A 111 1.35 39.77 -31.54
C ASN A 111 0.73 38.59 -32.34
N MET A 112 -0.18 37.83 -31.76
CA MET A 112 -0.93 36.77 -32.46
C MET A 112 -1.81 37.35 -33.58
N TYR A 113 -2.65 38.35 -33.27
CA TYR A 113 -3.54 38.96 -34.24
C TYR A 113 -2.83 39.85 -35.28
N ALA A 114 -1.57 40.21 -35.04
CA ALA A 114 -0.78 40.94 -36.01
C ALA A 114 -0.32 40.04 -37.21
N VAL A 115 -0.29 38.74 -37.01
CA VAL A 115 0.26 37.76 -37.98
C VAL A 115 -0.75 36.71 -38.42
N LEU A 116 -1.70 36.38 -37.56
CA LEU A 116 -2.71 35.31 -37.76
C LEU A 116 -4.11 35.94 -37.90
N ASP A 117 -4.84 35.58 -38.96
CA ASP A 117 -6.22 35.99 -39.15
C ASP A 117 -7.14 35.48 -38.04
N ASN A 118 -6.94 34.23 -37.62
CA ASN A 118 -7.68 33.62 -36.51
C ASN A 118 -6.74 32.79 -35.61
N PRO A 119 -6.11 33.42 -34.59
CA PRO A 119 -5.29 32.71 -33.62
C PRO A 119 -6.02 31.60 -32.84
N PHE A 120 -7.30 31.75 -32.59
CA PHE A 120 -8.11 30.75 -31.90
C PHE A 120 -8.18 29.44 -32.69
N GLU A 121 -8.41 29.51 -34.02
CA GLU A 121 -8.45 28.34 -34.88
C GLU A 121 -7.06 27.67 -35.02
N SER A 122 -6.00 28.47 -35.08
CA SER A 122 -4.65 27.94 -35.12
C SER A 122 -4.30 27.16 -33.85
N LEU A 123 -4.70 27.64 -32.67
CA LEU A 123 -4.54 26.96 -31.40
C LEU A 123 -5.44 25.70 -31.30
N LYS A 124 -6.72 25.81 -31.67
CA LYS A 124 -7.71 24.71 -31.66
C LYS A 124 -7.27 23.53 -32.54
N ASN A 125 -6.70 23.84 -33.70
CA ASN A 125 -6.23 22.84 -34.66
C ASN A 125 -4.77 22.40 -34.45
N ASN A 126 -4.15 22.79 -33.34
CA ASN A 126 -2.76 22.46 -32.98
C ASN A 126 -1.72 22.84 -34.04
N LYS A 127 -1.94 23.93 -34.80
CA LYS A 127 -1.06 24.39 -35.87
C LYS A 127 0.14 25.15 -35.31
N ALA A 128 1.15 24.42 -34.84
CA ALA A 128 2.39 25.01 -34.32
C ALA A 128 3.09 25.87 -35.38
N GLU A 129 2.99 25.50 -36.68
CA GLU A 129 3.58 26.19 -37.81
C GLU A 129 3.06 27.64 -37.97
N ASP A 130 1.79 27.86 -37.70
CA ASP A 130 1.20 29.20 -37.70
C ASP A 130 1.71 30.02 -36.50
N LEU A 131 1.78 29.41 -35.32
CA LEU A 131 2.15 30.08 -34.07
C LEU A 131 3.62 30.49 -34.02
N VAL A 132 4.53 29.76 -34.66
CA VAL A 132 5.95 30.15 -34.70
C VAL A 132 6.21 31.41 -35.56
N GLN A 133 5.25 31.85 -36.36
CA GLN A 133 5.31 33.11 -37.09
C GLN A 133 5.10 34.31 -36.18
N VAL A 134 4.51 34.09 -34.98
CA VAL A 134 4.25 35.13 -34.00
C VAL A 134 5.54 35.59 -33.35
N LYS A 135 5.76 36.89 -33.27
CA LYS A 135 6.96 37.46 -32.67
C LYS A 135 7.19 36.95 -31.24
N GLY A 136 8.35 36.33 -31.01
CA GLY A 136 8.75 35.79 -29.72
C GLY A 136 8.21 34.38 -29.41
N CYS A 137 7.63 33.71 -30.42
CA CYS A 137 7.11 32.33 -30.27
C CYS A 137 7.99 31.35 -31.05
N GLY A 138 8.86 30.60 -30.36
CA GLY A 138 9.55 29.46 -30.92
C GLY A 138 8.73 28.17 -30.77
N LEU A 139 9.20 27.05 -31.31
CA LEU A 139 8.49 25.76 -31.30
C LEU A 139 8.09 25.32 -29.89
N ASP A 140 8.96 25.45 -28.91
CA ASP A 140 8.64 25.09 -27.50
C ASP A 140 7.59 26.03 -26.89
N THR A 141 7.58 27.28 -27.32
CA THR A 141 6.57 28.25 -26.86
C THR A 141 5.22 27.98 -27.50
N ALA A 142 5.21 27.67 -28.81
CA ALA A 142 4.02 27.26 -29.52
C ALA A 142 3.37 26.02 -28.88
N ALA A 143 4.18 25.00 -28.61
CA ALA A 143 3.71 23.79 -27.94
C ALA A 143 3.08 24.08 -26.55
N ARG A 144 3.72 24.95 -25.75
CA ARG A 144 3.17 25.38 -24.45
C ARG A 144 1.90 26.21 -24.58
N TRP A 145 1.75 27.02 -25.63
CA TRP A 145 0.56 27.81 -25.90
C TRP A 145 -0.61 26.90 -26.31
N ILE A 146 -0.37 25.92 -27.17
CA ILE A 146 -1.35 24.91 -27.59
C ILE A 146 -1.81 24.09 -26.37
N ASP A 147 -0.89 23.61 -25.55
CA ASP A 147 -1.22 22.85 -24.36
C ASP A 147 -2.07 23.67 -23.36
N ARG A 148 -1.67 24.93 -23.11
CA ARG A 148 -2.44 25.84 -22.27
C ARG A 148 -3.85 26.09 -22.83
N PHE A 149 -3.99 26.33 -24.13
CA PHE A 149 -5.27 26.53 -24.79
C PHE A 149 -6.17 25.30 -24.66
N ASN A 150 -5.65 24.13 -25.03
CA ASN A 150 -6.40 22.88 -25.01
C ASN A 150 -6.89 22.54 -23.59
N ARG A 151 -6.02 22.64 -22.60
CA ARG A 151 -6.41 22.40 -21.19
C ARG A 151 -7.56 23.30 -20.76
N ASN A 152 -7.53 24.58 -21.08
CA ASN A 152 -8.55 25.51 -20.60
C ASN A 152 -9.88 25.40 -21.36
N ILE A 153 -9.86 25.15 -22.67
CA ILE A 153 -11.09 24.96 -23.45
C ILE A 153 -11.79 23.65 -23.04
N TYR A 154 -11.04 22.60 -22.74
CA TYR A 154 -11.59 21.33 -22.26
C TYR A 154 -12.18 21.46 -20.87
N LEU A 155 -11.49 22.14 -19.95
CA LEU A 155 -12.00 22.43 -18.62
C LEU A 155 -13.31 23.20 -18.67
N ALA A 156 -13.39 24.26 -19.45
CA ALA A 156 -14.61 25.09 -19.60
C ALA A 156 -15.78 24.23 -20.09
N LYS A 157 -15.56 23.38 -21.10
CA LYS A 157 -16.58 22.46 -21.64
C LYS A 157 -17.06 21.46 -20.60
N ILE A 158 -16.12 20.75 -19.95
CA ILE A 158 -16.46 19.71 -18.96
C ILE A 158 -17.19 20.32 -17.77
N PHE A 159 -16.68 21.42 -17.21
CA PHE A 159 -17.35 22.06 -16.06
C PHE A 159 -18.69 22.67 -16.40
N SER A 160 -18.91 23.13 -17.64
CA SER A 160 -20.21 23.62 -18.09
C SER A 160 -21.22 22.50 -18.22
N GLU A 161 -20.80 21.35 -18.76
CA GLU A 161 -21.67 20.19 -19.00
C GLU A 161 -21.90 19.31 -17.75
N LEU A 162 -20.97 19.35 -16.78
CA LEU A 162 -21.01 18.58 -15.55
C LEU A 162 -21.12 19.48 -14.31
N GLU A 163 -21.79 20.64 -14.45
CA GLU A 163 -21.92 21.63 -13.38
C GLU A 163 -22.56 21.05 -12.12
N ASP A 164 -23.58 20.19 -12.27
CA ASP A 164 -24.31 19.56 -11.16
C ASP A 164 -23.50 18.49 -10.41
N PHE A 165 -22.43 17.98 -11.01
CA PHE A 165 -21.60 16.90 -10.43
C PHE A 165 -20.52 17.41 -9.48
N ASN A 166 -20.34 18.70 -9.29
CA ASN A 166 -19.36 19.29 -8.36
C ASN A 166 -17.93 18.71 -8.47
N LEU A 167 -17.46 18.44 -9.68
CA LEU A 167 -16.13 17.89 -9.94
C LEU A 167 -15.04 18.89 -9.56
N THR A 168 -13.91 18.39 -9.06
CA THR A 168 -12.73 19.22 -8.82
C THR A 168 -11.84 19.29 -10.06
N ASN A 169 -11.02 20.35 -10.19
CA ASN A 169 -10.04 20.46 -11.27
C ASN A 169 -9.14 19.22 -11.36
N ASN A 170 -8.68 18.69 -10.23
CA ASN A 170 -7.83 17.51 -10.17
C ASN A 170 -8.55 16.24 -10.71
N MET A 171 -9.85 16.08 -10.42
CA MET A 171 -10.66 14.97 -10.96
C MET A 171 -10.77 15.07 -12.48
N VAL A 172 -11.13 16.23 -12.99
CA VAL A 172 -11.26 16.47 -14.43
C VAL A 172 -9.94 16.23 -15.16
N GLN A 173 -8.84 16.68 -14.58
CA GLN A 173 -7.53 16.48 -15.17
C GLN A 173 -7.17 14.99 -15.26
N ARG A 174 -7.38 14.19 -14.20
CA ARG A 174 -7.14 12.75 -14.21
C ARG A 174 -8.02 12.01 -15.23
N LEU A 175 -9.30 12.42 -15.34
CA LEU A 175 -10.20 11.89 -16.36
C LEU A 175 -9.69 12.21 -17.78
N MET A 176 -9.21 13.44 -17.99
CA MET A 176 -8.61 13.84 -19.26
C MET A 176 -7.33 13.09 -19.59
N GLU A 177 -6.45 12.85 -18.60
CA GLU A 177 -5.25 12.03 -18.77
C GLU A 177 -5.59 10.60 -19.24
N LYS A 178 -6.73 10.06 -18.75
CA LYS A 178 -7.15 8.70 -19.10
C LYS A 178 -7.89 8.61 -20.42
N TYR A 179 -8.90 9.44 -20.63
CA TYR A 179 -9.79 9.35 -21.79
C TYR A 179 -9.31 10.17 -22.99
N ASN A 180 -8.47 11.15 -22.76
CA ASN A 180 -7.93 12.07 -23.76
C ASN A 180 -9.02 12.72 -24.67
N SER A 181 -10.26 12.79 -24.18
CA SER A 181 -11.43 13.36 -24.87
C SER A 181 -12.43 13.95 -23.89
N PRO A 182 -12.74 15.26 -24.00
CA PRO A 182 -13.74 15.90 -23.17
C PRO A 182 -15.13 15.27 -23.31
N ASP A 183 -15.51 14.89 -24.53
CA ASP A 183 -16.82 14.31 -24.82
C ASP A 183 -16.98 12.94 -24.15
N LEU A 184 -15.93 12.10 -24.17
CA LEU A 184 -15.94 10.83 -23.46
C LEU A 184 -16.00 11.02 -21.94
N VAL A 185 -15.30 12.01 -21.39
CA VAL A 185 -15.38 12.33 -19.95
C VAL A 185 -16.82 12.72 -19.58
N ILE A 186 -17.43 13.61 -20.36
CA ILE A 186 -18.82 14.07 -20.12
C ILE A 186 -19.78 12.90 -20.22
N GLU A 187 -19.70 12.10 -21.28
CA GLU A 187 -20.54 10.94 -21.50
C GLU A 187 -20.43 9.93 -20.34
N LYS A 188 -19.22 9.56 -19.96
CA LYS A 188 -18.96 8.59 -18.90
C LYS A 188 -19.49 9.05 -17.54
N VAL A 189 -19.23 10.31 -17.16
CA VAL A 189 -19.67 10.85 -15.87
C VAL A 189 -21.19 11.04 -15.84
N LYS A 190 -21.82 11.49 -16.94
CA LYS A 190 -23.28 11.62 -17.00
C LYS A 190 -23.99 10.27 -16.94
N ASN A 191 -23.47 9.26 -17.65
CA ASN A 191 -24.10 7.95 -17.71
C ASN A 191 -23.88 7.13 -16.44
N ASN A 192 -22.65 7.13 -15.88
CA ASN A 192 -22.32 6.40 -14.67
C ASN A 192 -21.16 7.04 -13.92
N PRO A 193 -21.42 7.93 -12.94
CA PRO A 193 -20.37 8.57 -12.15
C PRO A 193 -19.48 7.59 -11.36
N TYR A 194 -19.95 6.36 -11.09
CA TYR A 194 -19.16 5.35 -10.36
C TYR A 194 -17.98 4.80 -11.16
N VAL A 195 -17.96 5.04 -12.46
CA VAL A 195 -16.76 4.77 -13.27
C VAL A 195 -15.50 5.47 -12.69
N LEU A 196 -15.72 6.61 -12.00
CA LEU A 196 -14.65 7.35 -11.31
C LEU A 196 -13.90 6.51 -10.26
N CYS A 197 -14.58 5.58 -9.58
CA CYS A 197 -13.97 4.73 -8.56
C CYS A 197 -12.93 3.78 -9.15
N ASN A 198 -13.22 3.21 -10.30
CA ASN A 198 -12.43 2.18 -10.93
C ASN A 198 -11.31 2.78 -11.80
N GLU A 199 -11.54 3.96 -12.35
CA GLU A 199 -10.71 4.51 -13.40
C GLU A 199 -9.82 5.66 -12.94
N VAL A 200 -10.17 6.35 -11.83
CA VAL A 200 -9.40 7.50 -11.36
C VAL A 200 -8.79 7.22 -10.00
N LYS A 201 -7.47 7.00 -9.97
CA LYS A 201 -6.73 6.77 -8.74
C LYS A 201 -6.98 7.88 -7.71
N GLY A 202 -7.48 7.49 -6.53
CA GLY A 202 -7.74 8.39 -5.41
C GLY A 202 -9.18 8.92 -5.31
N ILE A 203 -10.10 8.48 -6.19
CA ILE A 203 -11.54 8.66 -6.01
C ILE A 203 -12.09 7.34 -5.46
N GLY A 204 -12.48 7.35 -4.18
CA GLY A 204 -13.16 6.22 -3.57
C GLY A 204 -14.68 6.28 -3.75
N TRP A 205 -15.37 5.17 -3.47
CA TRP A 205 -16.82 5.03 -3.64
C TRP A 205 -17.61 6.18 -2.97
N LYS A 206 -17.29 6.57 -1.74
CA LYS A 206 -17.97 7.67 -1.02
C LYS A 206 -17.93 8.99 -1.78
N THR A 207 -16.85 9.28 -2.48
CA THR A 207 -16.71 10.50 -3.28
C THR A 207 -17.52 10.40 -4.56
N ALA A 208 -17.47 9.26 -5.25
CA ALA A 208 -18.26 9.04 -6.45
C ALA A 208 -19.76 8.97 -6.15
N ASP A 209 -20.16 8.36 -5.04
CA ASP A 209 -21.55 8.32 -4.57
C ASP A 209 -22.12 9.71 -4.31
N LYS A 210 -21.34 10.55 -3.62
CA LYS A 210 -21.70 11.95 -3.42
C LYS A 210 -21.89 12.69 -4.75
N ILE A 211 -20.96 12.52 -5.69
CA ILE A 211 -21.00 13.10 -7.03
C ILE A 211 -22.26 12.61 -7.79
N ALA A 212 -22.55 11.32 -7.74
CA ALA A 212 -23.69 10.71 -8.41
C ALA A 212 -25.02 11.25 -7.89
N LEU A 213 -25.19 11.33 -6.57
CA LEU A 213 -26.40 11.85 -5.94
C LEU A 213 -26.57 13.36 -6.18
N GLU A 214 -25.51 14.15 -6.10
CA GLU A 214 -25.53 15.59 -6.45
C GLU A 214 -25.87 15.80 -7.93
N GLY A 215 -25.42 14.90 -8.83
CA GLY A 215 -25.79 14.89 -10.25
C GLY A 215 -27.19 14.38 -10.55
N GLY A 216 -28.00 14.07 -9.52
CA GLY A 216 -29.40 13.67 -9.66
C GLY A 216 -29.66 12.19 -9.90
N MET A 217 -28.66 11.33 -9.67
CA MET A 217 -28.85 9.88 -9.74
C MET A 217 -29.80 9.39 -8.63
N GLY A 218 -30.70 8.45 -8.97
CA GLY A 218 -31.66 7.90 -8.03
C GLY A 218 -31.00 7.13 -6.88
N GLU A 219 -31.55 7.25 -5.67
CA GLU A 219 -31.01 6.58 -4.46
C GLU A 219 -30.93 5.06 -4.60
N TYR A 220 -31.78 4.43 -5.39
CA TYR A 220 -31.82 2.98 -5.63
C TYR A 220 -31.57 2.66 -7.10
N SER A 221 -30.80 3.47 -7.81
CA SER A 221 -30.42 3.16 -9.19
C SER A 221 -29.57 1.91 -9.27
N ILE A 222 -29.68 1.19 -10.39
CA ILE A 222 -28.94 -0.04 -10.66
C ILE A 222 -27.42 0.22 -10.61
N GLU A 223 -27.01 1.36 -11.18
CA GLU A 223 -25.60 1.77 -11.21
C GLU A 223 -25.04 1.97 -9.80
N ARG A 224 -25.83 2.57 -8.89
CA ARG A 224 -25.44 2.78 -7.48
C ARG A 224 -25.30 1.46 -6.75
N ILE A 225 -26.30 0.59 -6.87
CA ILE A 225 -26.30 -0.73 -6.23
C ILE A 225 -25.13 -1.57 -6.76
N SER A 226 -24.95 -1.65 -8.09
CA SER A 226 -23.85 -2.37 -8.72
C SER A 226 -22.47 -1.87 -8.26
N ALA A 227 -22.28 -0.56 -8.23
CA ALA A 227 -21.03 0.04 -7.79
C ALA A 227 -20.72 -0.25 -6.31
N TYR A 228 -21.76 -0.27 -5.45
CA TYR A 228 -21.59 -0.63 -4.05
C TYR A 228 -21.28 -2.13 -3.88
N MET A 229 -21.99 -2.99 -4.60
CA MET A 229 -21.72 -4.44 -4.63
C MET A 229 -20.28 -4.71 -5.05
N TYR A 230 -19.84 -4.10 -6.16
CA TYR A 230 -18.46 -4.24 -6.63
C TYR A 230 -17.45 -3.80 -5.54
N LYS A 231 -17.68 -2.62 -4.95
CA LYS A 231 -16.84 -2.11 -3.86
C LYS A 231 -16.79 -3.07 -2.67
N TYR A 232 -17.94 -3.56 -2.20
CA TYR A 232 -18.00 -4.47 -1.06
C TYR A 232 -17.23 -5.78 -1.32
N LEU A 233 -17.46 -6.37 -2.49
CA LEU A 233 -16.77 -7.59 -2.91
C LEU A 233 -15.29 -7.36 -3.16
N ASP A 234 -14.91 -6.18 -3.67
CA ASP A 234 -13.51 -5.81 -3.87
C ASP A 234 -12.78 -5.58 -2.55
N ASP A 235 -13.39 -4.86 -1.62
CA ASP A 235 -12.87 -4.66 -0.26
C ASP A 235 -12.70 -6.02 0.45
N SER A 236 -13.69 -6.92 0.33
CA SER A 236 -13.60 -8.29 0.87
C SER A 236 -12.45 -9.07 0.25
N GLY A 237 -12.29 -8.99 -1.08
CA GLY A 237 -11.19 -9.62 -1.80
C GLY A 237 -9.82 -9.09 -1.39
N GLN A 238 -9.68 -7.77 -1.26
CA GLN A 238 -8.45 -7.15 -0.79
C GLN A 238 -8.12 -7.49 0.68
N ASN A 239 -9.13 -7.82 1.48
CA ASN A 239 -8.97 -8.33 2.85
C ASN A 239 -8.79 -9.85 2.92
N GLY A 240 -8.71 -10.53 1.78
CA GLY A 240 -8.37 -11.94 1.65
C GLY A 240 -9.56 -12.87 1.36
N CYS A 241 -10.82 -12.39 1.40
CA CYS A 241 -11.99 -13.19 1.09
C CYS A 241 -12.33 -13.10 -0.41
N SER A 242 -12.06 -14.14 -1.18
CA SER A 242 -12.37 -14.15 -2.61
C SER A 242 -13.86 -14.36 -2.90
N TRP A 243 -14.64 -14.76 -1.91
CA TRP A 243 -16.11 -14.86 -1.95
C TRP A 243 -16.74 -14.47 -0.61
N VAL A 244 -18.04 -14.22 -0.63
CA VAL A 244 -18.90 -14.01 0.55
C VAL A 244 -20.21 -14.79 0.33
N THR A 245 -21.03 -14.96 1.36
CA THR A 245 -22.37 -15.50 1.19
C THR A 245 -23.32 -14.43 0.61
N PRO A 246 -24.38 -14.82 -0.14
CA PRO A 246 -25.40 -13.87 -0.59
C PRO A 246 -26.03 -13.08 0.55
N ASP A 247 -26.22 -13.70 1.73
CA ASP A 247 -26.79 -13.05 2.91
C ASP A 247 -25.86 -11.94 3.46
N GLU A 248 -24.55 -12.17 3.48
CA GLU A 248 -23.57 -11.17 3.86
C GLU A 248 -23.58 -9.97 2.91
N LEU A 249 -23.66 -10.23 1.59
CA LEU A 249 -23.74 -9.16 0.58
C LEU A 249 -25.05 -8.38 0.72
N MET A 250 -26.18 -9.07 0.90
CA MET A 250 -27.49 -8.46 1.09
C MET A 250 -27.51 -7.59 2.36
N GLY A 251 -26.98 -8.13 3.47
CA GLY A 251 -26.83 -7.36 4.71
C GLY A 251 -26.04 -6.07 4.53
N ALA A 252 -24.92 -6.14 3.80
CA ALA A 252 -24.10 -4.96 3.50
C ALA A 252 -24.81 -3.94 2.61
N ILE A 253 -25.59 -4.38 1.63
CA ILE A 253 -26.42 -3.49 0.78
C ILE A 253 -27.45 -2.76 1.64
N ILE A 254 -28.18 -3.49 2.50
CA ILE A 254 -29.21 -2.93 3.37
C ILE A 254 -28.58 -1.94 4.39
N GLU A 255 -27.46 -2.29 4.97
CA GLU A 255 -26.74 -1.41 5.92
C GLU A 255 -26.34 -0.07 5.27
N MET A 256 -25.90 -0.10 4.01
CA MET A 256 -25.40 1.09 3.34
C MET A 256 -26.49 1.91 2.66
N LEU A 257 -27.45 1.24 1.98
CA LEU A 257 -28.46 1.91 1.13
C LEU A 257 -29.83 2.02 1.80
N GLY A 258 -30.05 1.34 2.95
CA GLY A 258 -31.31 1.33 3.70
C GLY A 258 -32.19 0.11 3.41
N GLU A 259 -33.13 -0.17 4.31
CA GLU A 259 -34.05 -1.31 4.22
C GLU A 259 -35.09 -1.19 3.10
N GLU A 260 -35.24 0.02 2.51
CA GLU A 260 -36.23 0.32 1.46
C GLU A 260 -35.72 0.02 0.04
N VAL A 261 -34.48 -0.54 -0.10
CA VAL A 261 -33.93 -0.92 -1.41
C VAL A 261 -34.82 -2.02 -2.05
N PRO A 262 -35.36 -1.80 -3.26
CA PRO A 262 -36.21 -2.82 -3.89
C PRO A 262 -35.42 -4.04 -4.33
N ASP A 263 -35.91 -5.24 -3.98
CA ASP A 263 -35.27 -6.52 -4.37
C ASP A 263 -35.13 -6.66 -5.90
N ALA A 264 -36.06 -6.10 -6.66
CA ALA A 264 -36.00 -6.09 -8.11
C ALA A 264 -34.75 -5.34 -8.63
N ASN A 265 -34.42 -4.21 -8.01
CA ASN A 265 -33.26 -3.40 -8.41
C ASN A 265 -31.94 -4.11 -8.03
N ILE A 266 -31.91 -4.84 -6.90
CA ILE A 266 -30.77 -5.65 -6.51
C ILE A 266 -30.58 -6.79 -7.52
N THR A 267 -31.66 -7.47 -7.91
CA THR A 267 -31.62 -8.55 -8.91
C THR A 267 -31.11 -8.01 -10.26
N GLU A 268 -31.57 -6.86 -10.67
CA GLU A 268 -31.14 -6.22 -11.93
C GLU A 268 -29.67 -5.77 -11.87
N ALA A 269 -29.22 -5.27 -10.72
CA ALA A 269 -27.82 -4.94 -10.49
C ALA A 269 -26.91 -6.18 -10.55
N ILE A 270 -27.35 -7.33 -10.01
CA ILE A 270 -26.65 -8.61 -10.15
C ILE A 270 -26.53 -9.00 -11.63
N HIS A 271 -27.60 -8.88 -12.40
CA HIS A 271 -27.56 -9.16 -13.84
C HIS A 271 -26.65 -8.21 -14.61
N ALA A 272 -26.67 -6.92 -14.27
CA ALA A 272 -25.80 -5.93 -14.87
C ALA A 272 -24.29 -6.20 -14.63
N MET A 273 -23.97 -6.94 -13.57
CA MET A 273 -22.61 -7.31 -13.20
C MET A 273 -22.23 -8.76 -13.55
N GLU A 274 -23.02 -9.48 -14.35
CA GLU A 274 -22.84 -10.92 -14.60
C GLU A 274 -21.43 -11.27 -15.12
N GLU A 275 -20.80 -10.40 -15.89
CA GLU A 275 -19.43 -10.60 -16.39
C GLU A 275 -18.37 -10.47 -15.28
N ASP A 276 -18.60 -9.61 -14.30
CA ASP A 276 -17.69 -9.36 -13.19
C ASP A 276 -17.88 -10.34 -12.02
N LEU A 277 -19.08 -10.92 -11.90
CA LEU A 277 -19.42 -11.80 -10.80
C LEU A 277 -19.08 -13.27 -11.11
N TRP A 278 -18.69 -13.94 -10.06
CA TRP A 278 -18.54 -15.39 -10.00
C TRP A 278 -19.52 -15.96 -8.97
N TRP A 279 -20.12 -17.10 -9.28
CA TRP A 279 -20.99 -17.87 -8.42
C TRP A 279 -20.57 -19.33 -8.42
N ASN A 280 -20.69 -20.01 -7.26
CA ASN A 280 -20.62 -21.46 -7.24
C ASN A 280 -21.91 -22.08 -7.83
N GLU A 281 -21.86 -23.40 -8.09
CA GLU A 281 -22.98 -24.12 -8.69
C GLU A 281 -24.27 -23.98 -7.89
N ASP A 282 -24.20 -24.06 -6.56
CA ASP A 282 -25.34 -24.04 -5.64
C ASP A 282 -25.84 -22.62 -5.29
N LYS A 283 -25.22 -21.58 -5.86
CA LYS A 283 -25.53 -20.16 -5.59
C LYS A 283 -25.42 -19.75 -4.10
N THR A 284 -24.59 -20.45 -3.34
CA THR A 284 -24.32 -20.16 -1.91
C THR A 284 -23.10 -19.26 -1.70
N GLN A 285 -22.32 -19.03 -2.75
CA GLN A 285 -21.12 -18.21 -2.72
C GLN A 285 -21.14 -17.24 -3.89
N ILE A 286 -20.80 -15.97 -3.63
CA ILE A 286 -20.67 -14.91 -4.62
C ILE A 286 -19.36 -14.15 -4.41
N GLY A 287 -18.66 -13.81 -5.48
CA GLY A 287 -17.43 -13.05 -5.46
C GLY A 287 -17.14 -12.36 -6.77
N LEU A 288 -16.07 -11.56 -6.81
CA LEU A 288 -15.59 -11.02 -8.09
C LEU A 288 -14.80 -12.08 -8.85
N ARG A 289 -15.13 -12.28 -10.11
CA ARG A 289 -14.51 -13.25 -11.02
C ARG A 289 -12.98 -13.10 -11.09
N LYS A 290 -12.46 -11.88 -10.96
CA LYS A 290 -11.01 -11.62 -10.96
C LYS A 290 -10.28 -12.34 -9.82
N TYR A 291 -10.89 -12.45 -8.63
CA TYR A 291 -10.31 -13.15 -7.47
C TYR A 291 -10.39 -14.66 -7.62
N PHE A 292 -11.52 -15.17 -8.07
CA PHE A 292 -11.63 -16.58 -8.45
C PHE A 292 -10.59 -16.98 -9.50
N ASN A 293 -10.47 -16.20 -10.57
CA ASN A 293 -9.55 -16.49 -11.67
C ASN A 293 -8.07 -16.55 -11.23
N VAL A 294 -7.64 -15.75 -10.27
CA VAL A 294 -6.25 -15.82 -9.80
C VAL A 294 -6.01 -17.08 -8.98
N GLU A 295 -6.95 -17.49 -8.14
CA GLU A 295 -6.85 -18.73 -7.33
C GLU A 295 -6.93 -19.98 -8.21
N ASP A 296 -7.81 -20.01 -9.23
CA ASP A 296 -7.85 -21.07 -10.23
C ASP A 296 -6.55 -21.22 -11.02
N LYS A 297 -5.96 -20.10 -11.43
CA LYS A 297 -4.64 -20.10 -12.08
C LYS A 297 -3.54 -20.59 -11.15
N ILE A 298 -3.56 -20.19 -9.87
CA ILE A 298 -2.60 -20.70 -8.88
C ILE A 298 -2.72 -22.21 -8.74
N ALA A 299 -3.95 -22.75 -8.63
CA ALA A 299 -4.19 -24.17 -8.54
C ALA A 299 -3.62 -24.91 -9.76
N LYS A 300 -3.87 -24.44 -10.97
CA LYS A 300 -3.33 -25.00 -12.22
C LYS A 300 -1.81 -25.02 -12.25
N GLU A 301 -1.18 -23.93 -11.85
CA GLU A 301 0.29 -23.82 -11.83
C GLU A 301 0.91 -24.72 -10.74
N LEU A 302 0.31 -24.80 -9.55
CA LEU A 302 0.78 -25.71 -8.50
C LEU A 302 0.71 -27.17 -8.95
N ILE A 303 -0.39 -27.59 -9.57
CA ILE A 303 -0.55 -28.96 -10.13
C ILE A 303 0.45 -29.19 -11.26
N ARG A 304 0.66 -28.20 -12.16
CA ARG A 304 1.68 -28.27 -13.21
C ARG A 304 3.07 -28.55 -12.66
N ILE A 305 3.50 -27.82 -11.61
CA ILE A 305 4.81 -28.02 -10.98
C ILE A 305 4.85 -29.36 -10.27
N ARG A 306 3.82 -29.69 -9.47
CA ARG A 306 3.74 -30.93 -8.68
C ARG A 306 3.87 -32.20 -9.54
N ASP A 307 3.12 -32.25 -10.64
CA ASP A 307 2.97 -33.45 -11.46
C ASP A 307 4.02 -33.54 -12.58
N ALA A 308 4.82 -32.51 -12.77
CA ALA A 308 5.87 -32.50 -13.78
C ALA A 308 6.95 -33.56 -13.46
N LYS A 309 7.45 -34.24 -14.50
CA LYS A 309 8.59 -35.14 -14.35
C LYS A 309 9.84 -34.30 -14.01
N SER A 310 10.45 -34.57 -12.86
CA SER A 310 11.72 -33.98 -12.46
C SER A 310 12.88 -34.85 -12.89
N GLU A 311 13.97 -34.20 -13.34
CA GLU A 311 15.26 -34.87 -13.64
C GLU A 311 16.23 -34.78 -12.45
N ILE A 312 15.79 -34.19 -11.35
CA ILE A 312 16.60 -34.03 -10.13
C ILE A 312 16.79 -35.42 -9.49
N THR A 313 18.06 -35.81 -9.31
CA THR A 313 18.45 -37.05 -8.65
C THR A 313 19.27 -36.74 -7.41
N TYR A 314 19.13 -37.55 -6.38
CA TYR A 314 19.83 -37.38 -5.14
C TYR A 314 20.33 -38.74 -4.63
N GLY A 315 21.40 -38.69 -3.80
CA GLY A 315 21.97 -39.91 -3.17
C GLY A 315 21.15 -40.33 -1.94
N ASP A 316 21.80 -41.10 -1.06
CA ASP A 316 21.19 -41.44 0.22
C ASP A 316 21.06 -40.22 1.09
N TRP A 317 19.78 -39.77 1.28
CA TRP A 317 19.46 -38.57 2.03
C TRP A 317 19.71 -38.76 3.55
N GLU A 318 19.57 -39.99 4.07
CA GLU A 318 19.84 -40.27 5.49
C GLU A 318 21.31 -40.10 5.81
N ASP A 319 22.21 -40.53 4.92
CA ASP A 319 23.65 -40.31 5.07
C ASP A 319 24.00 -38.80 4.95
N THR A 320 23.31 -38.07 4.09
CA THR A 320 23.46 -36.61 4.00
C THR A 320 23.04 -35.95 5.32
N ILE A 321 21.90 -36.32 5.90
CA ILE A 321 21.48 -35.84 7.21
C ILE A 321 22.53 -36.13 8.29
N LYS A 322 23.03 -37.37 8.40
CA LYS A 322 24.08 -37.71 9.36
C LYS A 322 25.34 -36.87 9.16
N HIS A 323 25.71 -36.60 7.91
CA HIS A 323 26.84 -35.73 7.60
C HIS A 323 26.63 -34.31 8.12
N VAL A 324 25.46 -33.73 7.86
CA VAL A 324 25.10 -32.37 8.32
C VAL A 324 24.99 -32.32 9.86
N GLU A 325 24.42 -33.33 10.50
CA GLU A 325 24.36 -33.46 11.96
C GLU A 325 25.77 -33.48 12.58
N HIS A 326 26.68 -34.27 11.99
CA HIS A 326 28.08 -34.33 12.45
C HIS A 326 28.80 -32.98 12.27
N LYS A 327 28.61 -32.33 11.13
CA LYS A 327 29.20 -31.00 10.83
C LYS A 327 28.69 -29.91 11.79
N ASN A 328 27.41 -29.92 12.13
CA ASN A 328 26.78 -28.93 12.96
C ASN A 328 26.86 -29.23 14.47
N GLY A 329 27.16 -30.44 14.88
CA GLY A 329 27.29 -30.87 16.28
C GLY A 329 25.92 -31.01 17.00
N TRP A 330 24.82 -31.14 16.27
CA TRP A 330 23.48 -31.37 16.82
C TRP A 330 22.65 -32.24 15.87
N GLN A 331 21.59 -32.88 16.39
CA GLN A 331 20.72 -33.78 15.64
C GLN A 331 19.43 -33.12 15.17
N PHE A 332 18.97 -33.51 13.98
CA PHE A 332 17.65 -33.16 13.49
C PHE A 332 16.57 -33.92 14.24
N THR A 333 15.41 -33.24 14.44
CA THR A 333 14.21 -33.92 14.91
C THR A 333 13.62 -34.80 13.80
N GLU A 334 12.78 -35.78 14.17
CA GLU A 334 12.11 -36.63 13.16
C GLU A 334 11.23 -35.82 12.21
N GLU A 335 10.57 -34.74 12.71
CA GLU A 335 9.79 -33.82 11.88
C GLU A 335 10.69 -33.09 10.87
N GLN A 336 11.87 -32.64 11.25
CA GLN A 336 12.82 -32.00 10.36
C GLN A 336 13.38 -32.99 9.31
N LYS A 337 13.66 -34.22 9.68
CA LYS A 337 14.07 -35.27 8.74
C LYS A 337 12.96 -35.57 7.74
N LEU A 338 11.72 -35.67 8.22
CA LEU A 338 10.54 -35.78 7.34
C LEU A 338 10.45 -34.61 6.36
N GLY A 339 10.67 -33.38 6.83
CA GLY A 339 10.68 -32.19 5.96
C GLY A 339 11.71 -32.26 4.83
N VAL A 340 12.92 -32.76 5.14
CA VAL A 340 13.96 -32.97 4.13
C VAL A 340 13.53 -34.06 3.14
N LYS A 341 13.02 -35.19 3.63
CA LYS A 341 12.54 -36.29 2.80
C LYS A 341 11.44 -35.83 1.84
N GLU A 342 10.37 -35.21 2.35
CA GLU A 342 9.25 -34.74 1.53
C GLU A 342 9.72 -33.74 0.46
N ALA A 343 10.67 -32.83 0.81
CA ALA A 343 11.25 -31.88 -0.14
C ALA A 343 12.07 -32.57 -1.26
N LEU A 344 12.72 -33.68 -0.96
CA LEU A 344 13.45 -34.47 -1.95
C LEU A 344 12.51 -35.28 -2.84
N GLU A 345 11.48 -35.90 -2.28
CA GLU A 345 10.55 -36.77 -3.00
C GLU A 345 9.51 -36.02 -3.85
N ASN A 346 9.10 -34.81 -3.44
CA ASN A 346 8.05 -34.04 -4.11
C ASN A 346 8.59 -32.78 -4.81
N ASN A 347 7.89 -32.33 -5.86
CA ASN A 347 8.23 -31.07 -6.53
C ASN A 347 7.63 -29.84 -5.85
N VAL A 348 6.53 -29.99 -5.13
CA VAL A 348 5.92 -28.92 -4.34
C VAL A 348 5.77 -29.40 -2.90
N VAL A 349 6.30 -28.65 -1.95
CA VAL A 349 6.17 -28.99 -0.51
C VAL A 349 6.04 -27.71 0.32
N VAL A 350 5.26 -27.79 1.40
CA VAL A 350 5.18 -26.73 2.41
C VAL A 350 5.76 -27.26 3.74
N ILE A 351 6.78 -26.58 4.26
CA ILE A 351 7.34 -26.85 5.59
C ILE A 351 6.98 -25.68 6.49
N HIS A 352 6.06 -25.89 7.41
CA HIS A 352 5.63 -24.84 8.31
C HIS A 352 5.85 -25.21 9.78
N GLY A 353 5.97 -24.22 10.65
CA GLY A 353 6.21 -24.47 12.06
C GLY A 353 6.40 -23.19 12.85
N GLU A 354 6.44 -23.33 14.17
CA GLU A 354 6.57 -22.23 15.12
C GLU A 354 7.96 -21.58 15.06
N ALA A 355 8.10 -20.42 15.71
CA ALA A 355 9.40 -19.80 15.91
C ALA A 355 10.32 -20.74 16.71
N GLY A 356 11.58 -20.89 16.30
CA GLY A 356 12.56 -21.73 16.99
C GLY A 356 12.47 -23.23 16.69
N THR A 357 11.66 -23.69 15.73
CA THR A 357 11.54 -25.11 15.35
C THR A 357 12.56 -25.56 14.29
N GLY A 358 13.41 -24.64 13.81
CA GLY A 358 14.52 -24.98 12.91
C GLY A 358 14.12 -25.20 11.45
N LYS A 359 13.10 -24.51 10.93
CA LYS A 359 12.72 -24.54 9.50
C LYS A 359 13.90 -24.34 8.56
N SER A 360 14.69 -23.30 8.81
CA SER A 360 15.86 -22.98 7.98
C SER A 360 16.98 -24.02 8.08
N SER A 361 17.09 -24.75 9.21
CA SER A 361 18.05 -25.84 9.36
C SER A 361 17.69 -27.03 8.47
N SER A 362 16.39 -27.36 8.34
CA SER A 362 15.92 -28.40 7.42
C SER A 362 16.26 -28.05 5.96
N VAL A 363 16.14 -26.76 5.59
CA VAL A 363 16.52 -26.28 4.25
C VAL A 363 18.02 -26.49 3.98
N SER A 364 18.89 -26.22 4.96
CA SER A 364 20.33 -26.42 4.79
C SER A 364 20.69 -27.90 4.48
N ALA A 365 20.02 -28.86 5.13
CA ALA A 365 20.21 -30.28 4.85
C ALA A 365 19.67 -30.67 3.46
N PHE A 366 18.52 -30.14 3.07
CA PHE A 366 17.96 -30.33 1.73
C PHE A 366 18.91 -29.79 0.65
N LEU A 367 19.43 -28.57 0.81
CA LEU A 367 20.37 -27.96 -0.12
C LEU A 367 21.72 -28.73 -0.20
N GLU A 368 22.22 -29.27 0.91
CA GLU A 368 23.42 -30.11 0.88
C GLU A 368 23.18 -31.39 0.05
N ALA A 369 21.98 -32.00 0.13
CA ALA A 369 21.62 -33.15 -0.68
C ALA A 369 21.56 -32.83 -2.18
N LEU A 370 21.21 -31.60 -2.52
CA LEU A 370 21.02 -31.10 -3.90
C LEU A 370 22.06 -30.06 -4.32
N LYS A 371 23.24 -30.05 -3.74
CA LYS A 371 24.29 -29.03 -3.97
C LYS A 371 24.79 -28.87 -5.40
N ASN A 372 24.48 -29.83 -6.29
CA ASN A 372 24.88 -29.79 -7.69
C ASN A 372 23.83 -29.13 -8.59
N TYR A 373 22.67 -28.72 -8.04
CA TYR A 373 21.57 -28.10 -8.75
C TYR A 373 21.52 -26.60 -8.48
N VAL A 374 21.01 -25.86 -9.47
CA VAL A 374 20.85 -24.40 -9.38
C VAL A 374 19.62 -24.09 -8.55
N TYR A 375 19.79 -23.38 -7.45
CA TYR A 375 18.67 -22.95 -6.64
C TYR A 375 18.64 -21.43 -6.44
N VAL A 376 17.44 -20.91 -6.23
CA VAL A 376 17.21 -19.54 -5.80
C VAL A 376 16.35 -19.53 -4.54
N GLN A 377 16.61 -18.58 -3.68
CA GLN A 377 15.84 -18.35 -2.47
C GLN A 377 15.26 -16.96 -2.47
N CYS A 378 13.97 -16.84 -2.14
CA CYS A 378 13.27 -15.59 -2.16
C CYS A 378 12.29 -15.44 -0.99
N ALA A 379 11.91 -14.18 -0.72
CA ALA A 379 10.90 -13.81 0.25
C ALA A 379 10.16 -12.54 -0.18
N LEU A 380 9.07 -12.19 0.49
CA LEU A 380 8.36 -10.95 0.22
C LEU A 380 9.21 -9.71 0.55
N SER A 381 9.92 -9.73 1.68
CA SER A 381 10.70 -8.59 2.17
C SER A 381 12.19 -8.77 1.97
N GLY A 382 12.92 -7.64 1.79
CA GLY A 382 14.38 -7.66 1.67
C GLY A 382 15.09 -8.21 2.91
N ARG A 383 14.53 -8.00 4.10
CA ARG A 383 15.11 -8.54 5.35
C ARG A 383 14.96 -10.04 5.49
N ALA A 384 13.80 -10.58 5.11
CA ALA A 384 13.62 -12.03 5.10
C ALA A 384 14.59 -12.70 4.12
N SER A 385 14.77 -12.12 2.92
CA SER A 385 15.71 -12.64 1.93
C SER A 385 17.19 -12.54 2.41
N SER A 386 17.58 -11.45 3.06
CA SER A 386 18.91 -11.31 3.65
C SER A 386 19.16 -12.35 4.77
N ARG A 387 18.15 -12.63 5.60
CA ARG A 387 18.24 -13.65 6.64
C ARG A 387 18.45 -15.05 6.07
N MET A 388 17.77 -15.39 4.98
CA MET A 388 18.04 -16.64 4.29
C MET A 388 19.48 -16.71 3.78
N ALA A 389 19.99 -15.62 3.20
CA ALA A 389 21.37 -15.52 2.75
C ALA A 389 22.40 -15.75 3.89
N GLU A 390 22.14 -15.21 5.08
CA GLU A 390 22.99 -15.46 6.27
C GLU A 390 23.04 -16.94 6.67
N ILE A 391 21.94 -17.68 6.48
CA ILE A 391 21.83 -19.09 6.88
C ILE A 391 22.44 -20.02 5.83
N THR A 392 22.19 -19.75 4.54
CA THR A 392 22.60 -20.62 3.44
C THR A 392 23.97 -20.25 2.87
N GLY A 393 24.42 -19.01 3.08
CA GLY A 393 25.64 -18.47 2.48
C GLY A 393 25.48 -18.01 1.03
N GLU A 394 24.27 -18.11 0.47
CA GLU A 394 23.96 -17.75 -0.92
C GLU A 394 23.03 -16.54 -1.00
N GLU A 395 23.03 -15.83 -2.12
CA GLU A 395 22.25 -14.60 -2.28
C GLU A 395 20.74 -14.86 -2.17
N GLY A 396 20.05 -14.06 -1.34
CA GLY A 396 18.59 -14.06 -1.21
C GLY A 396 17.94 -12.89 -1.95
N TYR A 397 16.81 -13.13 -2.57
CA TYR A 397 16.11 -12.16 -3.38
C TYR A 397 14.74 -11.80 -2.81
N THR A 398 14.27 -10.57 -3.00
CA THR A 398 12.82 -10.35 -2.92
C THR A 398 12.16 -10.96 -4.16
N ILE A 399 10.90 -11.44 -4.03
CA ILE A 399 10.15 -11.99 -5.17
C ILE A 399 10.14 -11.02 -6.35
N HIS A 400 9.93 -9.73 -6.10
CA HIS A 400 9.96 -8.70 -7.14
C HIS A 400 11.33 -8.60 -7.85
N ARG A 401 12.43 -8.68 -7.09
CA ARG A 401 13.79 -8.64 -7.65
C ARG A 401 14.10 -9.90 -8.43
N LEU A 402 13.71 -11.07 -7.92
CA LEU A 402 13.87 -12.35 -8.61
C LEU A 402 13.19 -12.33 -9.97
N LEU A 403 11.95 -11.85 -10.03
CA LEU A 403 11.17 -11.79 -11.26
C LEU A 403 11.53 -10.60 -12.17
N LYS A 404 12.48 -9.75 -11.78
CA LYS A 404 12.91 -8.54 -12.50
C LYS A 404 11.73 -7.64 -12.85
N TYR A 405 11.08 -7.06 -11.83
CA TYR A 405 9.99 -6.09 -12.03
C TYR A 405 10.54 -4.84 -12.72
N PRO A 406 10.01 -4.43 -13.88
CA PRO A 406 10.50 -3.26 -14.61
C PRO A 406 10.28 -1.97 -13.84
N CYS A 407 11.27 -1.08 -13.86
CA CYS A 407 11.11 0.28 -13.38
C CYS A 407 10.07 1.03 -14.23
N GLN A 408 9.20 1.81 -13.60
CA GLN A 408 8.30 2.72 -14.31
C GLN A 408 9.15 3.65 -15.20
N GLY A 409 9.06 3.51 -16.51
CA GLY A 409 9.78 4.36 -17.47
C GLY A 409 10.38 3.63 -18.69
N GLU A 410 10.58 2.34 -18.64
CA GLU A 410 11.05 1.57 -19.79
C GLU A 410 9.86 0.88 -20.49
N GLY A 411 9.40 1.48 -21.58
CA GLY A 411 8.63 0.80 -22.62
C GLY A 411 7.17 0.39 -22.32
N GLY A 412 6.49 0.99 -21.35
CA GLY A 412 5.00 1.00 -21.32
C GLY A 412 4.28 -0.34 -21.06
N LYS A 413 4.96 -1.43 -20.76
CA LYS A 413 4.34 -2.69 -20.30
C LYS A 413 4.71 -2.94 -18.84
N ASN A 414 3.79 -2.67 -17.93
CA ASN A 414 3.90 -3.08 -16.52
C ASN A 414 3.85 -4.62 -16.45
N GLY A 415 4.98 -5.28 -16.24
CA GLY A 415 5.05 -6.73 -16.14
C GLY A 415 6.39 -7.20 -15.57
N PHE A 416 6.41 -8.44 -15.11
CA PHE A 416 7.63 -9.12 -14.69
C PHE A 416 8.36 -9.68 -15.91
N THR A 417 9.70 -9.66 -15.90
CA THR A 417 10.52 -10.19 -16.98
C THR A 417 10.41 -11.71 -17.07
N TYR A 418 10.39 -12.39 -15.90
CA TYR A 418 10.23 -13.84 -15.84
C TYR A 418 8.75 -14.21 -15.70
N HIS A 419 8.30 -15.11 -16.55
CA HIS A 419 6.92 -15.63 -16.63
C HIS A 419 6.90 -16.96 -17.40
N ASP A 420 5.74 -17.50 -17.68
CA ASP A 420 5.54 -18.80 -18.36
C ASP A 420 6.26 -18.93 -19.73
N GLU A 421 6.33 -17.86 -20.54
CA GLU A 421 7.04 -17.85 -21.82
C GLU A 421 8.54 -17.56 -21.68
N ASN A 422 8.98 -17.07 -20.52
CA ASN A 422 10.36 -16.78 -20.17
C ASN A 422 10.63 -17.19 -18.73
N PRO A 423 10.69 -18.50 -18.41
CA PRO A 423 10.84 -18.99 -17.05
C PRO A 423 12.21 -18.69 -16.46
N LEU A 424 12.31 -18.86 -15.15
CA LEU A 424 13.57 -18.82 -14.42
C LEU A 424 14.47 -19.98 -14.87
N ASP A 425 15.76 -19.75 -14.97
CA ASP A 425 16.76 -20.79 -15.27
C ASP A 425 17.27 -21.37 -13.95
N VAL A 426 16.43 -22.22 -13.31
CA VAL A 426 16.69 -22.78 -11.97
C VAL A 426 16.04 -24.16 -11.83
N ASP A 427 16.65 -24.99 -10.98
CA ASP A 427 16.13 -26.32 -10.62
C ASP A 427 15.27 -26.27 -9.35
N ILE A 428 15.52 -25.31 -8.45
CA ILE A 428 14.88 -25.25 -7.13
C ILE A 428 14.53 -23.79 -6.79
N VAL A 429 13.33 -23.55 -6.36
CA VAL A 429 12.86 -22.26 -5.81
C VAL A 429 12.45 -22.47 -4.35
N ILE A 430 13.06 -21.71 -3.45
CA ILE A 430 12.72 -21.68 -2.02
C ILE A 430 12.05 -20.35 -1.70
N VAL A 431 10.86 -20.40 -1.11
CA VAL A 431 10.07 -19.23 -0.71
C VAL A 431 9.98 -19.22 0.81
N ASP A 432 10.59 -18.24 1.46
CA ASP A 432 10.45 -18.05 2.92
C ASP A 432 9.35 -17.05 3.26
N GLU A 433 8.81 -17.17 4.46
CA GLU A 433 7.69 -16.36 4.97
C GLU A 433 6.48 -16.37 4.00
N ILE A 434 6.11 -17.55 3.47
CA ILE A 434 5.00 -17.69 2.51
C ILE A 434 3.66 -17.14 3.06
N SER A 435 3.46 -17.12 4.38
CA SER A 435 2.29 -16.55 5.04
C SER A 435 2.04 -15.08 4.73
N MET A 436 3.07 -14.36 4.27
CA MET A 436 2.99 -12.93 3.93
C MET A 436 2.69 -12.68 2.45
N VAL A 437 2.73 -13.70 1.59
CA VAL A 437 2.61 -13.56 0.13
C VAL A 437 1.15 -13.61 -0.28
N ASP A 438 0.66 -12.58 -0.97
CA ASP A 438 -0.69 -12.53 -1.52
C ASP A 438 -0.83 -13.36 -2.80
N ALA A 439 -2.07 -13.64 -3.21
CA ALA A 439 -2.37 -14.50 -4.35
C ALA A 439 -1.77 -13.98 -5.67
N TYR A 440 -1.81 -12.68 -5.93
CA TYR A 440 -1.28 -12.14 -7.20
C TYR A 440 0.23 -12.30 -7.29
N LEU A 441 0.96 -11.94 -6.24
CA LEU A 441 2.41 -12.06 -6.23
C LEU A 441 2.85 -13.52 -6.27
N PHE A 442 2.14 -14.39 -5.56
CA PHE A 442 2.40 -15.83 -5.61
C PHE A 442 2.14 -16.41 -7.00
N TYR A 443 1.04 -16.03 -7.66
CA TYR A 443 0.78 -16.42 -9.04
C TYR A 443 1.90 -16.01 -10.00
N TYR A 444 2.37 -14.75 -9.90
CA TYR A 444 3.48 -14.29 -10.73
C TYR A 444 4.76 -15.07 -10.49
N LEU A 445 5.03 -15.49 -9.25
CA LEU A 445 6.19 -16.30 -8.91
C LEU A 445 6.09 -17.69 -9.52
N ILE A 446 5.00 -18.42 -9.23
CA ILE A 446 4.90 -19.84 -9.61
C ILE A 446 4.78 -20.04 -11.11
N ARG A 447 4.17 -19.12 -11.87
CA ARG A 447 4.13 -19.19 -13.33
C ARG A 447 5.53 -19.02 -13.97
N ALA A 448 6.48 -18.42 -13.28
CA ALA A 448 7.85 -18.27 -13.74
C ALA A 448 8.73 -19.49 -13.41
N ILE A 449 8.24 -20.46 -12.65
CA ILE A 449 8.97 -21.69 -12.29
C ILE A 449 8.85 -22.69 -13.44
N PRO A 450 9.98 -23.22 -13.96
CA PRO A 450 9.94 -24.21 -15.04
C PRO A 450 9.33 -25.53 -14.56
N SER A 451 8.69 -26.29 -15.49
CA SER A 451 8.19 -27.63 -15.18
C SER A 451 9.37 -28.57 -14.89
N GLY A 452 9.25 -29.36 -13.81
CA GLY A 452 10.31 -30.25 -13.33
C GLY A 452 11.21 -29.65 -12.27
N ALA A 453 11.17 -28.34 -12.04
CA ALA A 453 11.82 -27.70 -10.91
C ALA A 453 11.03 -27.93 -9.60
N LYS A 454 11.70 -27.77 -8.46
CA LYS A 454 11.10 -27.90 -7.13
C LYS A 454 10.71 -26.55 -6.54
N LEU A 455 9.55 -26.49 -5.87
CA LEU A 455 9.05 -25.36 -5.10
C LEU A 455 8.94 -25.74 -3.63
N ILE A 456 9.78 -25.16 -2.78
CA ILE A 456 9.78 -25.37 -1.33
C ILE A 456 9.30 -24.09 -0.65
N CYS A 457 8.15 -24.17 0.02
CA CYS A 457 7.55 -23.05 0.74
C CYS A 457 7.78 -23.20 2.24
N LEU A 458 8.30 -22.15 2.88
CA LEU A 458 8.54 -22.09 4.32
C LEU A 458 7.62 -21.03 4.95
N GLY A 459 7.04 -21.33 6.12
CA GLY A 459 6.17 -20.37 6.77
C GLY A 459 5.86 -20.65 8.23
N ASP A 460 5.18 -19.69 8.86
CA ASP A 460 4.66 -19.81 10.21
C ASP A 460 3.22 -19.27 10.24
N MET A 461 2.25 -20.17 10.37
CA MET A 461 0.82 -19.83 10.37
C MET A 461 0.33 -19.14 11.65
N GLY A 462 1.18 -19.00 12.66
CA GLY A 462 0.86 -18.21 13.85
C GLY A 462 1.18 -16.74 13.71
N GLN A 463 1.89 -16.34 12.66
CA GLN A 463 2.19 -14.95 12.36
C GLN A 463 1.01 -14.27 11.66
N LEU A 464 1.11 -12.93 11.52
CA LEU A 464 0.13 -12.15 10.75
C LEU A 464 0.08 -12.64 9.29
N GLU A 465 -1.13 -12.78 8.78
CA GLU A 465 -1.40 -13.20 7.41
C GLU A 465 -1.02 -12.13 6.37
N SER A 466 -1.02 -12.53 5.10
CA SER A 466 -0.82 -11.61 3.96
C SER A 466 -1.86 -10.49 3.96
N ILE A 467 -1.41 -9.30 3.57
CA ILE A 467 -2.31 -8.19 3.23
C ILE A 467 -2.58 -8.30 1.72
N GLY A 468 -3.85 -8.52 1.35
CA GLY A 468 -4.25 -8.68 -0.04
C GLY A 468 -5.07 -9.95 -0.28
N CYS A 469 -5.33 -10.24 -1.55
CA CYS A 469 -6.20 -11.33 -1.97
C CYS A 469 -5.67 -12.71 -1.57
N GLY A 470 -6.58 -13.57 -1.11
CA GLY A 470 -6.33 -14.98 -0.85
C GLY A 470 -5.65 -15.28 0.50
N ASN A 471 -5.49 -16.57 0.78
CA ASN A 471 -4.76 -17.09 1.94
C ASN A 471 -3.90 -18.30 1.55
N ILE A 472 -2.94 -18.05 0.67
CA ILE A 472 -2.18 -19.06 -0.06
C ILE A 472 -1.54 -20.09 0.86
N ALA A 473 -0.84 -19.65 1.90
CA ALA A 473 -0.16 -20.55 2.82
C ALA A 473 -1.15 -21.45 3.57
N PHE A 474 -2.26 -20.88 4.04
CA PHE A 474 -3.31 -21.62 4.72
C PHE A 474 -3.96 -22.66 3.80
N ASP A 475 -4.30 -22.25 2.59
CA ASP A 475 -4.98 -23.11 1.61
C ASP A 475 -4.08 -24.28 1.15
N MET A 476 -2.79 -24.02 0.91
CA MET A 476 -1.82 -25.09 0.57
C MET A 476 -1.68 -26.09 1.70
N ILE A 477 -1.56 -25.63 2.94
CA ILE A 477 -1.37 -26.48 4.13
C ILE A 477 -2.59 -27.38 4.41
N HIS A 478 -3.82 -26.86 4.15
CA HIS A 478 -5.04 -27.59 4.41
C HIS A 478 -5.57 -28.37 3.19
N SER A 479 -4.90 -28.25 2.04
CA SER A 479 -5.23 -29.04 0.87
C SER A 479 -4.51 -30.40 0.94
N PRO A 480 -5.23 -31.52 0.79
CA PRO A 480 -4.61 -32.85 0.70
C PRO A 480 -3.74 -33.01 -0.55
N GLU A 481 -3.88 -32.10 -1.52
CA GLU A 481 -3.18 -32.15 -2.80
C GLU A 481 -1.73 -31.67 -2.71
N ILE A 482 -1.34 -30.98 -1.62
CA ILE A 482 0.00 -30.42 -1.45
C ILE A 482 0.69 -31.08 -0.23
N PRO A 483 1.79 -31.80 -0.41
CA PRO A 483 2.60 -32.35 0.68
C PRO A 483 3.01 -31.27 1.67
N THR A 484 2.74 -31.53 2.95
CA THR A 484 2.94 -30.55 4.02
C THR A 484 3.56 -31.18 5.25
N VAL A 485 4.58 -30.53 5.83
CA VAL A 485 5.24 -30.97 7.06
C VAL A 485 5.15 -29.88 8.13
N TYR A 486 4.63 -30.27 9.30
CA TYR A 486 4.53 -29.39 10.46
C TYR A 486 5.68 -29.64 11.45
N LEU A 487 6.48 -28.61 11.75
CA LEU A 487 7.53 -28.64 12.75
C LEU A 487 6.99 -28.09 14.08
N SER A 488 6.74 -28.98 15.02
CA SER A 488 6.19 -28.64 16.36
C SER A 488 7.24 -28.60 17.47
N GLN A 489 8.38 -29.30 17.27
CA GLN A 489 9.40 -29.44 18.30
C GLN A 489 10.32 -28.22 18.35
N VAL A 490 10.30 -27.54 19.50
CA VAL A 490 11.20 -26.41 19.78
C VAL A 490 12.55 -26.96 20.24
N HIS A 491 13.64 -26.47 19.66
CA HIS A 491 14.99 -26.88 20.08
C HIS A 491 15.23 -26.55 21.55
N ARG A 492 16.02 -27.42 22.23
CA ARG A 492 16.27 -27.36 23.69
C ARG A 492 16.79 -25.98 24.14
N GLN A 493 17.61 -25.32 23.34
CA GLN A 493 18.09 -23.97 23.63
C GLN A 493 16.96 -22.92 23.59
N ALA A 494 16.01 -23.09 22.69
CA ALA A 494 14.87 -22.20 22.58
C ALA A 494 13.81 -22.43 23.68
N ALA A 495 13.78 -23.63 24.30
CA ALA A 495 12.88 -23.93 25.41
C ALA A 495 13.22 -23.16 26.69
N SER A 496 14.45 -22.70 26.87
CA SER A 496 14.89 -21.87 28.01
C SER A 496 14.47 -20.38 27.84
N SER A 497 14.06 -19.98 26.62
CA SER A 497 13.63 -18.64 26.29
C SER A 497 12.17 -18.40 26.65
N ALA A 498 11.89 -17.36 27.42
CA ALA A 498 10.52 -16.94 27.69
C ALA A 498 9.87 -16.29 26.47
N ILE A 499 10.66 -15.68 25.58
CA ILE A 499 10.15 -15.16 24.31
C ILE A 499 9.47 -16.29 23.53
N VAL A 500 10.12 -17.45 23.41
CA VAL A 500 9.58 -18.59 22.66
C VAL A 500 8.44 -19.28 23.40
N THR A 501 8.60 -19.52 24.70
CA THR A 501 7.58 -20.27 25.49
C THR A 501 6.29 -19.45 25.68
N GLU A 502 6.38 -18.15 25.93
CA GLU A 502 5.20 -17.30 26.06
C GLU A 502 4.56 -16.97 24.71
N ALA A 503 5.35 -16.83 23.63
CA ALA A 503 4.82 -16.72 22.27
C ALA A 503 3.96 -17.95 21.93
N ARG A 504 4.41 -19.15 22.27
CA ARG A 504 3.65 -20.39 22.06
C ARG A 504 2.34 -20.41 22.84
N ARG A 505 2.37 -19.99 24.12
CA ARG A 505 1.16 -19.87 24.94
C ARG A 505 0.16 -18.87 24.34
N ILE A 506 0.65 -17.72 23.91
CA ILE A 506 -0.15 -16.70 23.22
C ILE A 506 -0.81 -17.31 21.97
N ARG A 507 -0.04 -18.00 21.12
CA ARG A 507 -0.56 -18.68 19.93
C ARG A 507 -1.68 -19.67 20.23
N GLN A 508 -1.57 -20.40 21.35
CA GLN A 508 -2.57 -21.35 21.81
C GLN A 508 -3.78 -20.69 22.51
N GLY A 509 -3.80 -19.36 22.64
CA GLY A 509 -4.84 -18.61 23.35
C GLY A 509 -4.76 -18.75 24.87
N ILE A 510 -3.63 -19.27 25.39
CA ILE A 510 -3.41 -19.43 26.82
C ILE A 510 -2.96 -18.10 27.41
N GLN A 511 -3.74 -17.61 28.38
CA GLN A 511 -3.42 -16.36 29.08
C GLN A 511 -2.07 -16.45 29.78
N ILE A 512 -1.23 -15.42 29.56
CA ILE A 512 0.11 -15.34 30.15
C ILE A 512 0.17 -14.50 31.43
N VAL A 513 -0.92 -13.77 31.74
CA VAL A 513 -1.08 -12.97 32.96
C VAL A 513 -2.46 -13.17 33.57
N GLU A 514 -2.57 -13.04 34.92
CA GLU A 514 -3.85 -13.08 35.63
C GLU A 514 -4.71 -11.83 35.33
N LYS A 515 -6.02 -11.92 35.58
CA LYS A 515 -7.00 -10.90 35.14
C LYS A 515 -6.70 -9.47 35.63
N ASN A 516 -6.18 -9.31 36.83
CA ASN A 516 -5.95 -7.99 37.43
C ASN A 516 -4.48 -7.79 37.83
N TRP A 517 -3.57 -8.58 37.24
CA TRP A 517 -2.16 -8.47 37.57
C TRP A 517 -1.56 -7.19 37.00
N VAL A 518 -0.90 -6.39 37.83
CA VAL A 518 -0.21 -5.16 37.46
C VAL A 518 1.19 -5.18 38.07
N GLY A 519 2.18 -4.79 37.31
CA GLY A 519 3.57 -4.77 37.74
C GLY A 519 4.53 -5.19 36.64
N THR A 520 5.80 -5.39 37.03
CA THR A 520 6.86 -5.85 36.13
C THR A 520 7.29 -7.25 36.55
N ASP A 521 7.37 -8.18 35.56
CA ASP A 521 7.79 -9.56 35.74
C ASP A 521 8.83 -9.92 34.66
N ILE A 522 9.95 -10.50 35.07
CA ILE A 522 11.01 -10.94 34.15
C ILE A 522 11.01 -12.46 34.12
N ARG A 523 10.79 -13.02 32.94
CA ARG A 523 10.55 -14.44 32.71
C ARG A 523 11.66 -15.17 31.99
N GLY A 524 11.64 -16.49 32.13
CA GLY A 524 12.54 -17.44 31.50
C GLY A 524 13.87 -17.63 32.25
N GLU A 525 14.49 -18.75 32.00
CA GLU A 525 15.84 -19.02 32.50
C GLU A 525 16.86 -18.01 31.95
N LEU A 526 16.66 -17.61 30.68
CA LEU A 526 17.49 -16.60 30.00
C LEU A 526 17.16 -15.17 30.42
N ARG A 527 16.04 -14.94 31.16
CA ARG A 527 15.54 -13.62 31.57
C ARG A 527 15.37 -12.68 30.37
N ASP A 528 14.89 -13.21 29.27
CA ASP A 528 14.84 -12.58 27.95
C ASP A 528 13.47 -11.94 27.64
N LEU A 529 12.47 -12.08 28.51
CA LEU A 529 11.16 -11.43 28.41
C LEU A 529 10.85 -10.64 29.68
N SER A 530 10.66 -9.34 29.55
CA SER A 530 10.13 -8.47 30.59
C SER A 530 8.68 -8.12 30.26
N LEU A 531 7.74 -8.41 31.18
CA LEU A 531 6.35 -7.97 31.07
C LEU A 531 6.14 -6.81 32.03
N ASP A 532 5.73 -5.65 31.51
CA ASP A 532 5.34 -4.48 32.29
C ASP A 532 3.85 -4.20 32.03
N CYS A 533 2.98 -4.64 32.94
CA CYS A 533 1.54 -4.54 32.80
C CYS A 533 0.95 -3.46 33.72
N TYR A 534 -0.04 -2.76 33.21
CA TYR A 534 -0.75 -1.67 33.91
C TYR A 534 -2.23 -1.62 33.50
N SER A 535 -3.03 -0.88 34.27
CA SER A 535 -4.49 -0.78 34.06
C SER A 535 -4.90 0.35 33.11
N ASP A 536 -4.21 1.49 33.16
CA ASP A 536 -4.57 2.69 32.39
C ASP A 536 -3.77 2.82 31.08
N LYS A 537 -4.47 2.96 29.95
CA LYS A 537 -3.87 3.12 28.61
C LYS A 537 -2.94 4.33 28.48
N SER A 538 -3.14 5.39 29.26
CA SER A 538 -2.30 6.60 29.22
C SER A 538 -0.82 6.32 29.59
N ASN A 539 -0.55 5.19 30.22
CA ASN A 539 0.80 4.81 30.61
C ASN A 539 1.62 4.17 29.50
N THR A 540 1.02 3.71 28.38
CA THR A 540 1.74 2.97 27.33
C THR A 540 2.90 3.79 26.75
N PHE A 541 2.60 4.99 26.31
CA PHE A 541 3.60 5.88 25.73
C PHE A 541 4.78 6.11 26.67
N TYR A 542 4.50 6.52 27.93
CA TYR A 542 5.53 6.81 28.91
C TYR A 542 6.39 5.60 29.25
N LYS A 543 5.78 4.42 29.40
CA LYS A 543 6.50 3.19 29.71
C LYS A 543 7.36 2.71 28.53
N VAL A 544 6.87 2.83 27.31
CA VAL A 544 7.68 2.56 26.11
C VAL A 544 8.89 3.50 26.06
N MET A 545 8.69 4.80 26.31
CA MET A 545 9.77 5.78 26.35
C MET A 545 10.74 5.50 27.49
N GLN A 546 10.26 5.11 28.67
CA GLN A 546 11.09 4.69 29.81
C GLN A 546 11.97 3.49 29.42
N LYS A 547 11.37 2.43 28.84
CA LYS A 547 12.11 1.23 28.41
C LYS A 547 13.16 1.55 27.34
N PHE A 548 12.84 2.44 26.41
CA PHE A 548 13.82 2.91 25.44
C PHE A 548 14.98 3.68 26.10
N SER A 549 14.69 4.56 27.04
CA SER A 549 15.71 5.28 27.80
C SER A 549 16.59 4.33 28.62
N GLU A 550 16.01 3.31 29.26
CA GLU A 550 16.74 2.25 29.97
C GLU A 550 17.65 1.48 29.03
N ALA A 551 17.19 1.20 27.79
CA ALA A 551 17.99 0.54 26.76
C ALA A 551 19.17 1.40 26.32
N MET A 552 18.95 2.70 26.07
CA MET A 552 19.99 3.64 25.67
C MET A 552 21.16 3.74 26.68
N ASN A 553 20.87 3.56 27.95
CA ASN A 553 21.88 3.65 29.02
C ASN A 553 22.74 2.37 29.19
N LYS A 554 22.44 1.30 28.41
CA LYS A 554 23.26 0.07 28.44
C LYS A 554 24.55 0.27 27.64
N GLU A 555 25.69 -0.27 28.12
CA GLU A 555 26.99 -0.17 27.43
C GLU A 555 26.98 -0.71 25.99
N ASN A 556 26.16 -1.73 25.72
CA ASN A 556 26.06 -2.37 24.42
C ASN A 556 24.83 -1.91 23.61
N PHE A 557 24.34 -0.67 23.86
CA PHE A 557 23.20 -0.16 23.10
C PHE A 557 23.54 0.02 21.63
N ASN A 558 22.71 -0.59 20.77
CA ASN A 558 22.78 -0.41 19.33
C ASN A 558 21.40 0.00 18.83
N ILE A 559 21.29 1.21 18.31
CA ILE A 559 20.03 1.74 17.80
C ILE A 559 19.47 0.93 16.64
N MET A 560 20.32 0.31 15.81
CA MET A 560 19.87 -0.52 14.69
C MET A 560 19.32 -1.87 15.14
N GLU A 561 19.81 -2.42 16.25
CA GLU A 561 19.37 -3.69 16.82
C GLU A 561 18.30 -3.53 17.93
N THR A 562 17.96 -2.27 18.29
CA THR A 562 16.87 -1.97 19.23
C THR A 562 15.68 -1.40 18.46
N GLN A 563 14.51 -2.07 18.55
CA GLN A 563 13.33 -1.67 17.79
C GLN A 563 12.08 -1.55 18.68
N ILE A 564 11.40 -0.42 18.57
CA ILE A 564 10.08 -0.27 19.17
C ILE A 564 9.03 -0.74 18.19
N LEU A 565 8.11 -1.58 18.67
CA LEU A 565 6.96 -2.09 17.93
C LEU A 565 5.67 -1.62 18.58
N VAL A 566 4.75 -1.12 17.78
CA VAL A 566 3.37 -0.79 18.21
C VAL A 566 2.39 -1.19 17.09
N PRO A 567 1.11 -1.43 17.40
CA PRO A 567 0.15 -1.85 16.37
C PRO A 567 -0.21 -0.77 15.35
N VAL A 568 -0.22 0.52 15.74
CA VAL A 568 -0.81 1.63 14.97
C VAL A 568 0.21 2.69 14.57
N LYS A 569 -0.05 3.33 13.41
CA LYS A 569 0.83 4.38 12.86
C LYS A 569 0.50 5.78 13.40
N ASN A 570 -0.78 6.16 13.43
CA ASN A 570 -1.21 7.55 13.59
C ASN A 570 -2.26 7.79 14.68
N ASN A 571 -2.83 6.74 15.27
CA ASN A 571 -3.94 6.87 16.21
C ASN A 571 -3.50 6.56 17.64
N GLY A 572 -3.94 7.40 18.60
CA GLY A 572 -3.59 7.26 20.01
C GLY A 572 -2.21 7.82 20.36
N ASP A 573 -1.90 7.85 21.66
CA ASP A 573 -0.65 8.43 22.16
C ASP A 573 0.55 7.53 21.82
N ALA A 574 0.40 6.21 22.00
CA ALA A 574 1.44 5.22 21.72
C ALA A 574 1.41 4.76 20.26
N CYS A 575 1.42 5.69 19.31
CA CYS A 575 1.55 5.41 17.87
C CYS A 575 2.97 5.66 17.38
N THR A 576 3.34 5.05 16.23
CA THR A 576 4.70 5.19 15.69
C THR A 576 5.08 6.64 15.43
N TYR A 577 4.12 7.47 14.99
CA TYR A 577 4.37 8.88 14.70
C TYR A 577 4.82 9.67 15.95
N ASN A 578 4.09 9.56 17.05
CA ASN A 578 4.41 10.27 18.29
C ASN A 578 5.71 9.76 18.92
N ILE A 579 5.89 8.42 18.95
CA ILE A 579 7.10 7.80 19.51
C ILE A 579 8.34 8.22 18.69
N ASN A 580 8.25 8.16 17.36
CA ASN A 580 9.38 8.51 16.48
C ASN A 580 9.84 9.96 16.68
N ASN A 581 8.90 10.92 16.72
CA ASN A 581 9.24 12.32 16.91
C ASN A 581 9.85 12.56 18.28
N THR A 582 9.28 11.96 19.34
CA THR A 582 9.81 12.11 20.70
C THR A 582 11.20 11.51 20.85
N ILE A 583 11.42 10.31 20.24
CA ILE A 583 12.76 9.68 20.27
C ILE A 583 13.76 10.50 19.46
N GLN A 584 13.37 11.02 18.30
CA GLN A 584 14.25 11.88 17.53
C GLN A 584 14.76 13.06 18.35
N ASP A 585 13.87 13.73 19.07
CA ASP A 585 14.25 14.88 19.90
C ASP A 585 15.10 14.50 21.12
N LEU A 586 14.95 13.29 21.65
CA LEU A 586 15.77 12.77 22.76
C LEU A 586 17.12 12.21 22.32
N TYR A 587 17.13 11.40 21.27
CA TYR A 587 18.30 10.67 20.79
C TYR A 587 19.12 11.45 19.78
N ASN A 588 18.45 12.18 18.90
CA ASN A 588 19.07 12.97 17.83
C ASN A 588 18.47 14.39 17.76
N PRO A 589 18.67 15.22 18.83
CA PRO A 589 18.10 16.55 18.90
C PRO A 589 18.58 17.44 17.74
N SER A 590 17.78 18.47 17.42
CA SER A 590 18.19 19.49 16.46
C SER A 590 19.34 20.31 17.00
N ASP A 591 20.28 20.66 16.13
CA ASP A 591 21.40 21.55 16.35
C ASP A 591 21.49 22.53 15.19
N GLU A 592 21.92 23.77 15.41
CA GLU A 592 22.04 24.81 14.37
C GLU A 592 22.94 24.36 13.19
N ASN A 593 23.93 23.50 13.47
CA ASN A 593 24.89 23.01 12.49
C ASN A 593 24.50 21.65 11.89
N LYS A 594 23.42 21.01 12.38
CA LYS A 594 23.01 19.68 11.90
C LYS A 594 22.14 19.79 10.65
N PRO A 595 22.58 19.25 9.49
CA PRO A 595 21.78 19.30 8.29
C PRO A 595 20.47 18.51 8.46
N GLN A 596 19.37 19.09 8.00
CA GLN A 596 18.04 18.52 8.08
C GLN A 596 17.19 18.89 6.87
N ILE A 597 16.17 18.08 6.57
CA ILE A 597 15.24 18.28 5.45
C ILE A 597 13.80 18.01 5.88
N GLU A 598 12.86 18.82 5.38
CA GLU A 598 11.44 18.56 5.56
C GLU A 598 10.93 17.64 4.47
N VAL A 599 10.21 16.59 4.87
CA VAL A 599 9.60 15.59 4.01
C VAL A 599 8.11 15.54 4.30
N VAL A 600 7.30 15.53 3.24
CA VAL A 600 5.85 15.38 3.36
C VAL A 600 5.47 13.95 2.97
N SER A 601 5.05 13.15 3.95
CA SER A 601 4.54 11.80 3.75
C SER A 601 3.10 11.71 4.24
N GLN A 602 2.17 11.28 3.37
CA GLN A 602 0.75 11.10 3.70
C GLN A 602 0.09 12.34 4.37
N GLY A 603 0.46 13.54 3.91
CA GLY A 603 -0.10 14.79 4.42
C GLY A 603 0.48 15.26 5.77
N LYS A 604 1.49 14.57 6.31
CA LYS A 604 2.21 14.98 7.51
C LYS A 604 3.64 15.42 7.16
N VAL A 605 4.08 16.48 7.81
CA VAL A 605 5.45 16.97 7.71
C VAL A 605 6.31 16.23 8.74
N THR A 606 7.42 15.66 8.28
CA THR A 606 8.44 15.04 9.13
C THR A 606 9.79 15.70 8.81
N ILE A 607 10.56 16.00 9.82
CA ILE A 607 11.93 16.50 9.65
C ILE A 607 12.87 15.31 9.76
N LEU A 608 13.72 15.12 8.75
CA LEU A 608 14.79 14.13 8.75
C LEU A 608 16.13 14.82 8.97
N ARG A 609 16.92 14.30 9.91
CA ARG A 609 18.20 14.87 10.36
C ARG A 609 19.34 13.88 10.10
N GLN A 610 20.53 14.39 9.89
CA GLN A 610 21.73 13.55 9.92
C GLN A 610 21.81 12.76 11.23
N GLY A 611 22.06 11.45 11.17
CA GLY A 611 22.08 10.54 12.31
C GLY A 611 20.75 9.89 12.66
N ASP A 612 19.64 10.24 12.00
CA ASP A 612 18.34 9.60 12.25
C ASP A 612 18.33 8.14 11.79
N LYS A 613 17.70 7.29 12.60
CA LYS A 613 17.27 5.96 12.17
C LYS A 613 16.02 6.10 11.34
N VAL A 614 16.06 5.55 10.12
CA VAL A 614 14.99 5.67 9.13
C VAL A 614 14.58 4.33 8.54
N ILE A 615 13.37 4.31 7.98
CA ILE A 615 12.83 3.17 7.23
C ILE A 615 12.37 3.64 5.85
N ASN A 616 12.72 2.87 4.81
CA ASN A 616 12.13 3.06 3.49
C ASN A 616 10.74 2.42 3.43
N THR A 617 9.74 3.13 2.89
CA THR A 617 8.33 2.70 2.88
C THR A 617 7.82 2.28 1.51
N GLN A 618 8.66 2.35 0.49
CA GLN A 618 8.31 1.97 -0.88
C GLN A 618 9.49 1.30 -1.58
N ASN A 619 9.21 0.40 -2.52
CA ASN A 619 10.26 -0.14 -3.36
C ASN A 619 10.78 0.93 -4.31
N THR A 620 12.08 1.18 -4.28
CA THR A 620 12.75 2.20 -5.09
C THR A 620 13.86 1.54 -5.92
N TYR A 621 13.60 1.41 -7.22
CA TYR A 621 14.52 0.76 -8.17
C TYR A 621 15.48 1.77 -8.85
N LYS A 622 15.22 3.07 -8.69
CA LYS A 622 16.03 4.15 -9.28
C LYS A 622 17.32 4.43 -8.51
N THR A 623 17.43 3.94 -7.28
CA THR A 623 18.66 4.05 -6.48
C THR A 623 19.64 2.96 -6.88
N ASN A 624 20.94 3.19 -6.66
CA ASN A 624 21.99 2.20 -6.88
C ASN A 624 22.81 2.02 -5.58
N PRO A 625 22.71 0.87 -4.90
CA PRO A 625 21.78 -0.24 -5.15
C PRO A 625 20.29 0.09 -4.89
N PRO A 626 19.36 -0.71 -5.43
CA PRO A 626 17.93 -0.56 -5.14
C PRO A 626 17.61 -0.72 -3.66
N ILE A 627 16.62 0.04 -3.17
CA ILE A 627 16.13 -0.08 -1.78
C ILE A 627 14.66 -0.49 -1.78
N PHE A 628 14.29 -1.31 -0.80
CA PHE A 628 12.97 -1.92 -0.72
C PHE A 628 12.18 -1.45 0.50
N ASN A 629 10.87 -1.61 0.43
CA ASN A 629 9.99 -1.36 1.57
C ASN A 629 10.44 -2.20 2.79
N GLY A 630 10.58 -1.54 3.94
CA GLY A 630 11.06 -2.14 5.18
C GLY A 630 12.58 -2.05 5.41
N ASN A 631 13.39 -1.61 4.43
CA ASN A 631 14.82 -1.41 4.68
C ASN A 631 15.05 -0.31 5.73
N LEU A 632 15.79 -0.66 6.78
CA LEU A 632 16.20 0.25 7.85
C LEU A 632 17.61 0.76 7.61
N GLY A 633 17.86 2.03 7.94
CA GLY A 633 19.18 2.65 7.79
C GLY A 633 19.38 3.84 8.72
N ILE A 634 20.59 4.39 8.66
CA ILE A 634 20.94 5.65 9.34
C ILE A 634 21.27 6.71 8.28
N ILE A 635 20.74 7.89 8.44
CA ILE A 635 21.08 9.03 7.57
C ILE A 635 22.52 9.45 7.86
N LYS A 636 23.41 9.29 6.88
CA LYS A 636 24.81 9.75 6.97
C LYS A 636 24.96 11.21 6.65
N ASP A 637 24.33 11.65 5.54
CA ASP A 637 24.38 13.04 5.10
C ASP A 637 23.03 13.51 4.57
N VAL A 638 22.79 14.81 4.70
CA VAL A 638 21.58 15.50 4.22
C VAL A 638 22.00 16.67 3.33
N PHE A 639 21.40 16.76 2.15
CA PHE A 639 21.60 17.85 1.17
C PHE A 639 20.27 18.59 0.96
N PRO A 640 19.98 19.62 1.77
CA PRO A 640 18.68 20.29 1.74
C PRO A 640 18.39 20.98 0.40
N GLU A 641 19.41 21.58 -0.24
CA GLU A 641 19.28 22.30 -1.52
C GLU A 641 18.90 21.37 -2.67
N ASP A 642 19.48 20.14 -2.69
CA ASP A 642 19.25 19.13 -3.73
C ASP A 642 18.07 18.22 -3.41
N LYS A 643 17.41 18.36 -2.26
CA LYS A 643 16.44 17.41 -1.75
C LYS A 643 16.96 15.97 -1.76
N ALA A 644 18.14 15.74 -1.19
CA ALA A 644 18.82 14.45 -1.24
C ALA A 644 19.37 14.01 0.12
N LEU A 645 19.52 12.70 0.30
CA LEU A 645 20.03 12.02 1.49
C LEU A 645 21.05 10.97 1.09
N ILE A 646 22.10 10.78 1.90
CA ILE A 646 22.89 9.54 1.91
C ILE A 646 22.47 8.73 3.11
N ILE A 647 21.97 7.52 2.88
CA ILE A 647 21.49 6.62 3.93
C ILE A 647 22.29 5.32 3.88
N SER A 648 22.86 4.94 5.03
CA SER A 648 23.51 3.63 5.20
C SER A 648 22.46 2.61 5.58
N PHE A 649 21.96 1.85 4.61
CA PHE A 649 20.98 0.80 4.83
C PHE A 649 21.63 -0.50 5.29
N MET A 650 21.00 -1.16 6.27
CA MET A 650 21.48 -2.42 6.83
C MET A 650 21.50 -3.51 5.74
N GLY A 651 22.64 -4.19 5.60
CA GLY A 651 22.85 -5.25 4.60
C GLY A 651 22.97 -4.78 3.14
N ILE A 652 22.89 -3.45 2.88
CA ILE A 652 22.96 -2.88 1.53
C ILE A 652 24.15 -1.93 1.41
N GLY A 653 24.41 -1.11 2.44
CA GLY A 653 25.43 -0.06 2.43
C GLY A 653 24.86 1.32 2.15
N ASP A 654 25.74 2.22 1.71
CA ASP A 654 25.40 3.63 1.49
C ASP A 654 24.67 3.83 0.16
N VAL A 655 23.50 4.46 0.23
CA VAL A 655 22.64 4.72 -0.93
C VAL A 655 22.30 6.20 -0.99
N TYR A 656 22.47 6.79 -2.17
CA TYR A 656 22.04 8.16 -2.46
C TYR A 656 20.56 8.16 -2.87
N VAL A 657 19.74 8.92 -2.14
CA VAL A 657 18.28 9.02 -2.35
C VAL A 657 17.92 10.47 -2.62
N GLU A 658 17.28 10.77 -3.75
CA GLU A 658 17.00 12.14 -4.18
C GLU A 658 15.56 12.38 -4.65
N GLY A 659 15.18 13.65 -4.72
CA GLY A 659 13.93 14.12 -5.31
C GLY A 659 12.69 13.54 -4.63
N THR A 660 11.78 12.97 -5.43
CA THR A 660 10.53 12.38 -4.91
C THR A 660 10.74 11.11 -4.08
N GLN A 661 11.89 10.44 -4.23
CA GLN A 661 12.22 9.22 -3.49
C GLN A 661 12.42 9.51 -2.00
N VAL A 662 12.88 10.71 -1.64
CA VAL A 662 13.03 11.14 -0.25
C VAL A 662 11.69 11.10 0.51
N ASN A 663 10.56 11.26 -0.19
CA ASN A 663 9.23 11.18 0.41
C ASN A 663 8.82 9.77 0.87
N SER A 664 9.55 8.73 0.45
CA SER A 664 9.38 7.35 0.93
C SER A 664 10.18 7.04 2.20
N ILE A 665 11.03 7.96 2.66
CA ILE A 665 11.84 7.78 3.87
C ILE A 665 11.07 8.35 5.08
N GLU A 666 10.89 7.51 6.09
CA GLU A 666 10.23 7.86 7.36
C GLU A 666 11.19 7.56 8.54
N LEU A 667 10.96 8.19 9.70
CA LEU A 667 11.67 7.82 10.92
C LEU A 667 11.39 6.36 11.28
N GLY A 668 12.42 5.64 11.73
CA GLY A 668 12.42 4.20 11.93
C GLY A 668 12.68 3.73 13.37
N TYR A 669 12.67 4.62 14.36
CA TYR A 669 12.87 4.24 15.78
C TYR A 669 11.73 3.34 16.28
N ALA A 670 10.50 3.68 15.91
CA ALA A 670 9.33 2.85 16.12
C ALA A 670 8.67 2.51 14.77
N ILE A 671 8.28 1.24 14.58
CA ILE A 671 7.56 0.76 13.40
C ILE A 671 6.33 -0.05 13.84
N THR A 672 5.39 -0.25 12.92
CA THR A 672 4.25 -1.13 13.21
C THR A 672 4.68 -2.59 13.20
N VAL A 673 3.94 -3.45 13.94
CA VAL A 673 4.18 -4.90 13.94
C VAL A 673 4.13 -5.47 12.52
N HIS A 674 3.21 -5.00 11.67
CA HIS A 674 3.13 -5.41 10.26
C HIS A 674 4.43 -5.08 9.49
N LYS A 675 4.99 -3.89 9.70
CA LYS A 675 6.27 -3.50 9.05
C LYS A 675 7.48 -4.25 9.60
N SER A 676 7.37 -4.90 10.75
CA SER A 676 8.45 -5.71 11.33
C SER A 676 8.46 -7.15 10.84
N GLN A 677 7.44 -7.60 10.08
CA GLN A 677 7.40 -8.95 9.53
C GLN A 677 8.63 -9.22 8.66
N GLY A 678 9.13 -10.45 8.70
CA GLY A 678 10.40 -10.83 8.06
C GLY A 678 11.66 -10.25 8.71
N SER A 679 11.53 -9.43 9.77
CA SER A 679 12.66 -8.81 10.49
C SER A 679 12.82 -9.41 11.88
N GLN A 680 14.04 -9.38 12.42
CA GLN A 680 14.33 -9.70 13.81
C GLN A 680 15.34 -8.69 14.37
N PHE A 681 15.25 -8.40 15.65
CA PHE A 681 16.08 -7.45 16.36
C PHE A 681 16.62 -8.06 17.66
N ASP A 682 17.79 -7.67 18.10
CA ASP A 682 18.34 -8.15 19.35
C ASP A 682 17.46 -7.75 20.53
N HIS A 683 16.93 -6.51 20.50
CA HIS A 683 16.07 -5.98 21.54
C HIS A 683 14.79 -5.39 20.96
N VAL A 684 13.64 -5.87 21.38
CA VAL A 684 12.32 -5.35 21.01
C VAL A 684 11.64 -4.74 22.23
N ILE A 685 11.11 -3.52 22.07
CA ILE A 685 10.22 -2.88 23.03
C ILE A 685 8.82 -2.85 22.42
N PHE A 686 7.89 -3.63 22.97
CA PHE A 686 6.59 -3.88 22.35
C PHE A 686 5.45 -3.24 23.16
N GLY A 687 4.86 -2.16 22.64
CA GLY A 687 3.77 -1.41 23.28
C GLY A 687 2.39 -1.86 22.83
N ILE A 688 1.48 -2.14 23.78
CA ILE A 688 0.12 -2.67 23.53
C ILE A 688 -0.90 -1.98 24.42
N ASP A 689 -1.93 -1.36 23.84
CA ASP A 689 -3.07 -0.79 24.56
C ASP A 689 -4.37 -0.81 23.74
N PHE A 690 -5.48 -0.40 24.35
CA PHE A 690 -6.77 -0.30 23.67
C PHE A 690 -6.87 0.81 22.62
N GLY A 691 -5.86 1.67 22.45
CA GLY A 691 -5.77 2.61 21.32
C GLY A 691 -5.72 1.90 19.96
N SER A 692 -5.33 0.61 19.98
CA SER A 692 -5.25 -0.25 18.79
C SER A 692 -6.28 -1.39 18.78
N TYR A 693 -7.45 -1.20 19.41
CA TYR A 693 -8.48 -2.21 19.67
C TYR A 693 -8.81 -3.13 18.48
N SER A 694 -8.98 -2.57 17.27
CA SER A 694 -9.33 -3.33 16.07
C SER A 694 -8.24 -4.30 15.60
N LEU A 695 -6.98 -4.00 15.90
CA LEU A 695 -5.80 -4.77 15.48
C LEU A 695 -5.34 -5.78 16.54
N LEU A 696 -5.88 -5.71 17.75
CA LEU A 696 -5.46 -6.58 18.85
C LEU A 696 -5.93 -8.00 18.64
N THR A 697 -5.04 -8.86 18.19
CA THR A 697 -5.25 -10.29 17.96
C THR A 697 -4.07 -11.10 18.47
N ARG A 698 -4.28 -12.38 18.57
CA ARG A 698 -3.29 -13.39 18.98
C ARG A 698 -2.08 -13.39 18.07
N GLU A 699 -2.32 -13.31 16.77
CA GLU A 699 -1.29 -13.32 15.71
C GLU A 699 -0.44 -12.04 15.75
N LEU A 700 -1.06 -10.89 16.07
CA LEU A 700 -0.33 -9.64 16.25
C LEU A 700 0.67 -9.75 17.42
N LEU A 701 0.21 -10.28 18.57
CA LEU A 701 1.07 -10.47 19.73
C LEU A 701 2.20 -11.45 19.45
N TYR A 702 1.84 -12.60 18.86
CA TYR A 702 2.81 -13.63 18.49
C TYR A 702 3.87 -13.09 17.52
N THR A 703 3.42 -12.36 16.47
CA THR A 703 4.35 -11.75 15.52
C THR A 703 5.25 -10.76 16.22
N GLY A 704 4.72 -9.87 17.06
CA GLY A 704 5.51 -8.84 17.75
C GLY A 704 6.57 -9.41 18.68
N ILE A 705 6.20 -10.37 19.55
CA ILE A 705 7.13 -10.98 20.51
C ILE A 705 8.24 -11.78 19.82
N THR A 706 7.90 -12.50 18.72
CA THR A 706 8.86 -13.31 17.96
C THR A 706 9.83 -12.49 17.12
N ARG A 707 9.69 -11.17 17.06
CA ARG A 707 10.70 -10.28 16.44
C ARG A 707 11.94 -10.09 17.31
N ALA A 708 11.87 -10.42 18.60
CA ALA A 708 13.02 -10.33 19.51
C ALA A 708 13.93 -11.57 19.40
N LYS A 709 15.24 -11.35 19.28
CA LYS A 709 16.27 -12.40 19.31
C LYS A 709 16.78 -12.67 20.73
N ARG A 710 17.03 -11.60 21.51
CA ARG A 710 17.71 -11.67 22.82
C ARG A 710 16.89 -11.12 23.96
N MET A 711 16.11 -10.05 23.73
CA MET A 711 15.33 -9.38 24.77
C MET A 711 14.03 -8.80 24.21
N CYS A 712 12.93 -9.04 24.91
CA CYS A 712 11.64 -8.40 24.63
C CYS A 712 11.13 -7.71 25.90
N ASP A 713 10.98 -6.38 25.85
CA ASP A 713 10.26 -5.60 26.87
C ASP A 713 8.82 -5.39 26.35
N MET A 714 7.89 -6.17 26.86
CA MET A 714 6.46 -6.05 26.55
C MET A 714 5.80 -5.09 27.55
N VAL A 715 5.36 -3.95 27.04
CA VAL A 715 4.67 -2.88 27.78
C VAL A 715 3.19 -2.95 27.42
N ALA A 716 2.33 -3.40 28.34
CA ALA A 716 0.98 -3.74 27.97
C ALA A 716 -0.09 -3.22 28.96
N GLN A 717 -1.15 -2.60 28.42
CA GLN A 717 -2.39 -2.46 29.15
C GLN A 717 -3.02 -3.84 29.32
N ILE A 718 -3.20 -4.29 30.59
CA ILE A 718 -3.57 -5.68 30.90
C ILE A 718 -4.86 -6.15 30.20
N GLY A 719 -5.87 -5.28 30.14
CA GLY A 719 -7.13 -5.60 29.44
C GLY A 719 -6.92 -5.84 27.95
N ALA A 720 -6.09 -5.03 27.30
CA ALA A 720 -5.76 -5.12 25.88
C ALA A 720 -4.95 -6.40 25.58
N LEU A 721 -3.94 -6.70 26.40
CA LEU A 721 -3.14 -7.92 26.29
C LEU A 721 -4.01 -9.18 26.38
N ARG A 722 -4.84 -9.26 27.42
CA ARG A 722 -5.72 -10.42 27.64
C ARG A 722 -6.76 -10.59 26.55
N MET A 723 -7.35 -9.49 26.10
CA MET A 723 -8.28 -9.50 24.96
C MET A 723 -7.60 -10.00 23.69
N ALA A 724 -6.42 -9.48 23.38
CA ALA A 724 -5.67 -9.88 22.18
C ALA A 724 -5.33 -11.40 22.21
N ILE A 725 -4.92 -11.95 23.37
CA ILE A 725 -4.67 -13.38 23.52
C ILE A 725 -5.95 -14.21 23.29
N SER A 726 -7.11 -13.73 23.73
CA SER A 726 -8.39 -14.42 23.57
C SER A 726 -8.97 -14.30 22.17
N LYS A 727 -8.59 -13.24 21.42
CA LYS A 727 -9.13 -12.95 20.10
C LYS A 727 -8.26 -13.58 19.01
N GLU A 728 -8.83 -14.52 18.27
CA GLU A 728 -8.24 -15.06 17.06
C GLU A 728 -8.41 -14.06 15.93
N GLY A 729 -7.31 -13.66 15.32
CA GLY A 729 -7.32 -12.68 14.23
C GLY A 729 -7.50 -13.33 12.86
N VAL A 730 -7.33 -14.65 12.79
CA VAL A 730 -7.65 -15.41 11.60
C VAL A 730 -9.17 -15.33 11.43
N SER A 731 -9.62 -14.28 10.75
CA SER A 731 -10.91 -14.33 10.09
C SER A 731 -10.82 -15.55 9.17
N LYS A 732 -11.81 -16.42 9.19
CA LYS A 732 -11.90 -17.51 8.21
C LYS A 732 -12.00 -16.85 6.84
N LYS A 733 -10.85 -16.56 6.23
CA LYS A 733 -10.79 -16.02 4.88
C LYS A 733 -11.48 -17.02 3.98
N GLN A 734 -12.48 -16.57 3.27
CA GLN A 734 -13.29 -17.37 2.36
C GLN A 734 -12.59 -17.38 1.01
N THR A 735 -11.88 -18.46 0.71
CA THR A 735 -11.03 -18.61 -0.48
C THR A 735 -11.49 -19.80 -1.33
N HIS A 736 -11.08 -19.85 -2.59
CA HIS A 736 -11.41 -20.93 -3.53
C HIS A 736 -10.26 -21.89 -3.77
N LEU A 737 -9.04 -21.56 -3.39
CA LEU A 737 -7.84 -22.27 -3.82
C LEU A 737 -7.88 -23.77 -3.46
N GLN A 738 -8.35 -24.13 -2.26
CA GLN A 738 -8.46 -25.54 -1.86
C GLN A 738 -9.43 -26.30 -2.76
N GLN A 739 -10.60 -25.71 -3.06
CA GLN A 739 -11.58 -26.30 -3.95
C GLN A 739 -11.07 -26.41 -5.38
N CYS A 740 -10.38 -25.38 -5.89
CA CYS A 740 -9.78 -25.40 -7.22
C CYS A 740 -8.71 -26.52 -7.34
N LEU A 741 -7.87 -26.71 -6.33
CA LEU A 741 -6.90 -27.81 -6.29
C LEU A 741 -7.60 -29.17 -6.34
N TYR A 742 -8.64 -29.34 -5.53
CA TYR A 742 -9.41 -30.59 -5.51
C TYR A 742 -10.10 -30.88 -6.83
N ASP A 743 -10.76 -29.89 -7.44
CA ASP A 743 -11.52 -30.07 -8.69
C ASP A 743 -10.62 -30.43 -9.89
N ILE A 744 -9.38 -29.92 -9.92
CA ILE A 744 -8.41 -30.25 -10.96
C ILE A 744 -7.94 -31.71 -10.84
N THR A 745 -7.73 -32.18 -9.62
CA THR A 745 -7.22 -33.54 -9.37
C THR A 745 -8.34 -34.60 -9.37
N HIS A 746 -9.58 -34.19 -9.11
CA HIS A 746 -10.77 -35.03 -9.09
C HIS A 746 -11.83 -34.50 -10.07
N PRO A 747 -11.55 -34.49 -11.37
CA PRO A 747 -12.50 -33.94 -12.34
C PRO A 747 -13.83 -34.69 -12.29
N LYS A 748 -14.94 -33.95 -12.19
CA LYS A 748 -16.29 -34.55 -12.28
C LYS A 748 -16.41 -35.23 -13.63
N LEU A 749 -16.69 -36.54 -13.62
CA LEU A 749 -17.02 -37.25 -14.83
C LEU A 749 -18.37 -36.70 -15.36
N VAL A 750 -18.30 -35.90 -16.41
CA VAL A 750 -19.48 -35.46 -17.13
C VAL A 750 -19.94 -36.67 -17.96
N PHE A 751 -20.97 -37.37 -17.50
CA PHE A 751 -21.65 -38.44 -18.21
C PHE A 751 -22.70 -37.87 -19.18
#